data_b9741d28612d23f0ffac8b379904c40e
#
_entry.id   b9741d28612d23f0ffac8b379904c40e
#
_cell.length_a   1.000
_cell.length_b   1.000
_cell.length_c   1.000
_cell.angle_alpha   90.00
_cell.angle_beta   90.00
_cell.angle_gamma   90.00
#
_symmetry.space_group_name_H-M   'P 1'
#
loop_
_entity.id
_entity.type
_entity.pdbx_description
1 polymer ?
#
loop_
_entity_poly.entity_id
_entity_poly.type
_entity_poly.pdbx_seq_one_letter_code
_entity_poly.pdbx_strand_id
1 'polypeptide(L)'
;MFDYRALVILMTLMDHCELSLYELSVKVSLPIKEVKEGIDYLVPYLANKGIVLDKKQGRYSLSNRTKQSLTDIIKSDELVLPKLTRLALIYLYTFCRLDFISNNHYQDFLKVSKNTTLSDIQSLRKIMLDNDLELGYSRAKGYTLHGSEWNKHRLAFQMVSELLESSIGIWGLDYVLSSWGYSLTYDLIDQVVKDYYEKLQIVPIVNQLKVCLFGLVFIICRYQRDVERVCLSETLVSPIIQDITTILLDTVVDLGIIDTVFSEDDYRYITVLLSSCFEGEVDVAPVYFNQLTEAIISRMEDISLLHFKQREVLRENLRRHLIPAYYRLKFGLPSSNEYVLHVKEHYPDLFELVKDSLTPLMDAIDKPIPDSETAYFVIHFGGYLKKADNLPQKCYKAAIICPNGISSSLMIKENLLALFPQIEFIGTSKIDDLYAKTSSDYDMVFSTIKVDTEKPNYLVSVMMTEEQTTQLVELVSKDFPDTGYRDIELNQIISIVRRYSVITQELELKLALKRYLYQEMNRKEVLPLLEELITKETYQVSSEKLGWKEAIRLAAKPLLDQHKITENYPEAMIQKVEEFGPFINLGKGVAIPHARPDEGVNEIGMSMLVLEEPIYLLDNPEQEVRLLICIAAIDNESHLKALSHLTTILRDKNHVQTLISSKNYDDIEMIIKQED
;
A
#
# COMPACT_ATOMS: atom_id res chain seq x y z
N MET A 1 -34.72 11.09 -6.10
CA MET A 1 -33.59 10.15 -6.05
C MET A 1 -32.36 11.02 -5.81
N PHE A 2 -31.73 10.86 -4.66
CA PHE A 2 -30.62 11.73 -4.26
C PHE A 2 -29.34 11.32 -5.01
N ASP A 3 -28.60 12.29 -5.55
CA ASP A 3 -27.35 12.01 -6.28
C ASP A 3 -26.28 11.51 -5.30
N TYR A 4 -25.63 10.37 -5.60
CA TYR A 4 -24.60 9.78 -4.77
C TYR A 4 -23.39 10.73 -4.57
N ARG A 5 -22.99 11.46 -5.62
CA ARG A 5 -21.90 12.46 -5.53
C ARG A 5 -22.25 13.59 -4.57
N ALA A 6 -23.49 14.08 -4.65
CA ALA A 6 -23.98 15.09 -3.72
C ALA A 6 -24.04 14.57 -2.27
N LEU A 7 -24.37 13.29 -2.08
CA LEU A 7 -24.37 12.64 -0.78
C LEU A 7 -22.96 12.63 -0.16
N VAL A 8 -21.97 12.21 -0.94
CA VAL A 8 -20.56 12.17 -0.52
C VAL A 8 -20.06 13.55 -0.11
N ILE A 9 -20.37 14.58 -0.91
CA ILE A 9 -20.01 15.96 -0.62
C ILE A 9 -20.69 16.45 0.67
N LEU A 10 -21.99 16.15 0.84
CA LEU A 10 -22.73 16.52 2.03
C LEU A 10 -22.12 15.92 3.30
N MET A 11 -21.84 14.61 3.28
CA MET A 11 -21.19 13.91 4.41
C MET A 11 -19.86 14.55 4.77
N THR A 12 -19.02 14.80 3.76
CA THR A 12 -17.71 15.45 3.97
C THR A 12 -17.85 16.84 4.57
N LEU A 13 -18.87 17.61 4.18
CA LEU A 13 -19.16 18.92 4.77
C LEU A 13 -19.77 18.83 6.17
N MET A 14 -20.42 17.71 6.51
CA MET A 14 -20.89 17.45 7.87
C MET A 14 -19.73 17.16 8.83
N ASP A 15 -18.71 16.44 8.37
CA ASP A 15 -17.54 16.08 9.17
C ASP A 15 -16.55 17.25 9.35
N HIS A 16 -16.53 18.22 8.40
CA HIS A 16 -15.54 19.29 8.36
C HIS A 16 -16.18 20.70 8.46
N CYS A 17 -15.50 21.62 9.17
CA CYS A 17 -16.06 22.96 9.43
C CYS A 17 -16.21 23.81 8.18
N GLU A 18 -15.16 23.88 7.36
CA GLU A 18 -15.11 24.66 6.13
C GLU A 18 -14.12 24.01 5.16
N LEU A 19 -14.50 23.84 3.92
CA LEU A 19 -13.65 23.28 2.87
C LEU A 19 -13.75 24.10 1.57
N SER A 20 -12.62 24.30 0.90
CA SER A 20 -12.58 24.84 -0.47
C SER A 20 -13.00 23.75 -1.48
N LEU A 21 -13.27 24.15 -2.73
CA LEU A 21 -13.54 23.18 -3.82
C LEU A 21 -12.40 22.19 -4.00
N TYR A 22 -11.16 22.66 -3.89
CA TYR A 22 -9.97 21.81 -3.99
C TYR A 22 -9.94 20.80 -2.83
N GLU A 23 -10.08 21.26 -1.59
CA GLU A 23 -10.06 20.37 -0.42
C GLU A 23 -11.21 19.36 -0.46
N LEU A 24 -12.40 19.76 -0.93
CA LEU A 24 -13.50 18.84 -1.18
C LEU A 24 -13.13 17.80 -2.25
N SER A 25 -12.60 18.24 -3.38
CA SER A 25 -12.18 17.35 -4.48
C SER A 25 -11.17 16.30 -4.00
N VAL A 26 -10.18 16.71 -3.20
CA VAL A 26 -9.19 15.81 -2.59
C VAL A 26 -9.86 14.82 -1.63
N LYS A 27 -10.76 15.32 -0.74
CA LYS A 27 -11.42 14.50 0.29
C LYS A 27 -12.40 13.47 -0.29
N VAL A 28 -13.15 13.86 -1.31
CA VAL A 28 -14.17 12.98 -1.92
C VAL A 28 -13.62 12.17 -3.09
N SER A 29 -12.34 12.38 -3.45
CA SER A 29 -11.69 11.74 -4.61
C SER A 29 -12.47 11.90 -5.92
N LEU A 30 -13.08 13.08 -6.12
CA LEU A 30 -13.83 13.44 -7.33
C LEU A 30 -13.16 14.62 -8.04
N PRO A 31 -13.24 14.69 -9.40
CA PRO A 31 -12.82 15.87 -10.14
C PRO A 31 -13.57 17.13 -9.66
N ILE A 32 -12.89 18.28 -9.67
CA ILE A 32 -13.45 19.56 -9.19
C ILE A 32 -14.76 19.92 -9.91
N LYS A 33 -14.86 19.59 -11.21
CA LYS A 33 -16.09 19.79 -11.97
C LYS A 33 -17.27 19.04 -11.37
N GLU A 34 -17.08 17.78 -11.00
CA GLU A 34 -18.14 16.95 -10.42
C GLU A 34 -18.49 17.40 -9.00
N VAL A 35 -17.49 17.85 -8.21
CA VAL A 35 -17.74 18.47 -6.90
C VAL A 35 -18.62 19.71 -7.04
N LYS A 36 -18.36 20.56 -8.05
CA LYS A 36 -19.15 21.75 -8.31
C LYS A 36 -20.59 21.40 -8.71
N GLU A 37 -20.77 20.42 -9.59
CA GLU A 37 -22.11 19.91 -9.98
C GLU A 37 -22.88 19.35 -8.77
N GLY A 38 -22.21 18.61 -7.89
CA GLY A 38 -22.78 18.10 -6.64
C GLY A 38 -23.19 19.20 -5.67
N ILE A 39 -22.36 20.26 -5.53
CA ILE A 39 -22.71 21.43 -4.71
C ILE A 39 -23.90 22.19 -5.30
N ASP A 40 -23.94 22.39 -6.62
CA ASP A 40 -25.05 23.07 -7.30
C ASP A 40 -26.37 22.29 -7.12
N TYR A 41 -26.31 20.95 -7.00
CA TYR A 41 -27.46 20.11 -6.63
C TYR A 41 -27.83 20.27 -5.14
N LEU A 42 -26.84 20.32 -4.24
CA LEU A 42 -27.05 20.39 -2.79
C LEU A 42 -27.69 21.71 -2.33
N VAL A 43 -27.28 22.83 -2.90
CA VAL A 43 -27.74 24.16 -2.49
C VAL A 43 -29.28 24.26 -2.45
N PRO A 44 -30.04 24.01 -3.53
CA PRO A 44 -31.50 24.08 -3.50
C PRO A 44 -32.12 22.97 -2.63
N TYR A 45 -31.53 21.78 -2.59
CA TYR A 45 -32.02 20.66 -1.79
C TYR A 45 -31.98 20.97 -0.30
N LEU A 46 -30.85 21.46 0.21
CA LEU A 46 -30.65 21.79 1.61
C LEU A 46 -31.47 23.00 2.02
N ALA A 47 -31.61 24.02 1.14
CA ALA A 47 -32.43 25.20 1.40
C ALA A 47 -33.90 24.81 1.65
N ASN A 48 -34.44 23.84 0.96
CA ASN A 48 -35.80 23.30 1.16
C ASN A 48 -35.96 22.59 2.53
N LYS A 49 -34.83 22.18 3.17
CA LYS A 49 -34.80 21.56 4.51
C LYS A 49 -34.42 22.56 5.60
N GLY A 50 -34.29 23.86 5.26
CA GLY A 50 -33.90 24.92 6.22
C GLY A 50 -32.41 24.94 6.57
N ILE A 51 -31.57 24.22 5.80
CA ILE A 51 -30.12 24.19 5.97
C ILE A 51 -29.49 25.04 4.86
N VAL A 52 -28.62 25.97 5.24
CA VAL A 52 -27.94 26.82 4.26
C VAL A 52 -26.51 26.33 4.06
N LEU A 53 -26.13 26.12 2.81
CA LEU A 53 -24.76 25.90 2.41
C LEU A 53 -24.10 27.25 2.12
N ASP A 54 -23.36 27.77 3.11
CA ASP A 54 -22.67 29.05 3.03
C ASP A 54 -21.39 28.95 2.20
N LYS A 55 -21.10 30.02 1.44
CA LYS A 55 -19.84 30.18 0.73
C LYS A 55 -19.17 31.47 1.15
N LYS A 56 -18.07 31.39 1.90
CA LYS A 56 -17.26 32.55 2.34
C LYS A 56 -15.83 32.40 1.85
N GLN A 57 -15.30 33.41 1.17
CA GLN A 57 -13.91 33.42 0.67
C GLN A 57 -13.52 32.16 -0.14
N GLY A 58 -14.46 31.59 -0.91
CA GLY A 58 -14.24 30.37 -1.69
C GLY A 58 -14.34 29.05 -0.91
N ARG A 59 -14.62 29.08 0.40
CA ARG A 59 -14.83 27.92 1.25
C ARG A 59 -16.33 27.68 1.48
N TYR A 60 -16.72 26.43 1.57
CA TYR A 60 -18.09 25.96 1.79
C TYR A 60 -18.26 25.44 3.21
N SER A 61 -19.34 25.79 3.86
CA SER A 61 -19.71 25.33 5.21
C SER A 61 -21.22 25.18 5.35
N LEU A 62 -21.65 24.28 6.23
CA LEU A 62 -23.07 24.12 6.56
C LEU A 62 -23.43 25.04 7.73
N SER A 63 -24.46 25.89 7.55
CA SER A 63 -25.04 26.64 8.66
C SER A 63 -25.89 25.71 9.55
N ASN A 64 -25.93 25.97 10.84
CA ASN A 64 -26.65 25.16 11.84
C ASN A 64 -26.10 23.72 12.00
N ARG A 65 -24.86 23.61 12.45
CA ARG A 65 -24.19 22.36 12.81
C ARG A 65 -24.70 21.70 14.10
N THR A 66 -25.89 21.92 14.54
CA THR A 66 -26.46 21.13 15.62
C THR A 66 -26.66 19.69 15.13
N LYS A 67 -25.78 18.78 15.58
CA LYS A 67 -25.92 17.31 15.67
C LYS A 67 -27.06 16.64 14.87
N GLN A 68 -27.42 17.16 13.69
CA GLN A 68 -28.37 16.53 12.81
C GLN A 68 -27.70 15.32 12.15
N SER A 69 -28.28 14.15 12.33
CA SER A 69 -27.82 12.96 11.60
C SER A 69 -28.14 13.09 10.11
N LEU A 70 -27.42 12.37 9.26
CA LEU A 70 -27.74 12.30 7.84
C LEU A 70 -29.21 11.88 7.60
N THR A 71 -29.71 10.99 8.46
CA THR A 71 -31.11 10.52 8.45
C THR A 71 -32.13 11.62 8.70
N ASP A 72 -31.75 12.68 9.43
CA ASP A 72 -32.63 13.83 9.65
C ASP A 72 -32.66 14.75 8.42
N ILE A 73 -31.56 14.79 7.66
CA ILE A 73 -31.41 15.63 6.48
C ILE A 73 -31.99 14.94 5.25
N ILE A 74 -31.69 13.65 5.07
CA ILE A 74 -32.12 12.85 3.92
C ILE A 74 -33.00 11.73 4.43
N LYS A 75 -34.22 11.63 3.89
CA LYS A 75 -35.08 10.50 4.19
C LYS A 75 -34.47 9.21 3.61
N SER A 76 -34.56 8.13 4.36
CA SER A 76 -33.98 6.83 3.96
C SER A 76 -34.53 6.29 2.63
N ASP A 77 -35.75 6.69 2.23
CA ASP A 77 -36.39 6.34 0.97
C ASP A 77 -35.91 7.17 -0.24
N GLU A 78 -35.18 8.26 0.00
CA GLU A 78 -34.56 9.09 -1.04
C GLU A 78 -33.15 8.59 -1.41
N LEU A 79 -32.51 7.78 -0.55
CA LEU A 79 -31.15 7.26 -0.69
C LEU A 79 -31.09 6.08 -1.66
N VAL A 80 -30.33 6.22 -2.74
CA VAL A 80 -29.99 5.10 -3.64
C VAL A 80 -28.61 4.60 -3.32
N LEU A 81 -28.54 3.50 -2.60
CA LEU A 81 -27.28 2.88 -2.22
C LEU A 81 -26.69 2.06 -3.39
N PRO A 82 -25.38 2.17 -3.65
CA PRO A 82 -24.67 1.28 -4.58
C PRO A 82 -24.88 -0.19 -4.23
N LYS A 83 -24.78 -1.08 -5.23
CA LYS A 83 -25.01 -2.51 -5.00
C LYS A 83 -24.06 -3.10 -3.96
N LEU A 84 -22.76 -2.81 -4.03
CA LEU A 84 -21.77 -3.33 -3.07
C LEU A 84 -22.09 -2.88 -1.65
N THR A 85 -22.43 -1.61 -1.46
CA THR A 85 -22.89 -1.08 -0.17
C THR A 85 -24.10 -1.84 0.37
N ARG A 86 -25.11 -2.13 -0.49
CA ARG A 86 -26.28 -2.91 -0.05
C ARG A 86 -25.91 -4.34 0.34
N LEU A 87 -24.99 -4.99 -0.38
CA LEU A 87 -24.54 -6.35 -0.03
C LEU A 87 -23.86 -6.38 1.34
N ALA A 88 -22.98 -5.42 1.61
CA ALA A 88 -22.31 -5.29 2.89
C ALA A 88 -23.32 -5.04 4.03
N LEU A 89 -24.28 -4.15 3.82
CA LEU A 89 -25.34 -3.88 4.79
C LEU A 89 -26.21 -5.10 5.07
N ILE A 90 -26.61 -5.87 4.04
CA ILE A 90 -27.39 -7.13 4.22
C ILE A 90 -26.58 -8.13 5.05
N TYR A 91 -25.28 -8.28 4.74
CA TYR A 91 -24.45 -9.22 5.48
C TYR A 91 -24.34 -8.83 6.95
N LEU A 92 -23.94 -7.59 7.25
CA LEU A 92 -23.75 -7.10 8.62
C LEU A 92 -25.07 -7.10 9.41
N TYR A 93 -26.18 -6.70 8.78
CA TYR A 93 -27.52 -6.78 9.38
C TYR A 93 -27.88 -8.23 9.79
N THR A 94 -27.51 -9.22 8.95
CA THR A 94 -27.74 -10.64 9.25
C THR A 94 -26.75 -11.17 10.27
N PHE A 95 -25.51 -10.66 10.26
CA PHE A 95 -24.43 -11.08 11.16
C PHE A 95 -24.74 -10.76 12.62
N CYS A 96 -25.25 -9.57 12.91
CA CYS A 96 -25.58 -9.13 14.26
C CYS A 96 -27.09 -9.22 14.61
N ARG A 97 -27.86 -10.01 13.85
CA ARG A 97 -29.30 -10.15 14.05
C ARG A 97 -29.68 -10.59 15.47
N LEU A 98 -30.72 -10.01 16.02
CA LEU A 98 -31.32 -10.43 17.28
C LEU A 98 -32.58 -11.32 17.09
N ASP A 99 -33.28 -11.13 15.95
CA ASP A 99 -34.57 -11.78 15.71
C ASP A 99 -34.68 -12.36 14.29
N PHE A 100 -35.85 -12.83 13.92
CA PHE A 100 -36.19 -13.40 12.63
C PHE A 100 -36.03 -12.38 11.50
N ILE A 101 -35.33 -12.80 10.42
CA ILE A 101 -35.15 -11.98 9.21
C ILE A 101 -35.85 -12.64 8.02
N SER A 102 -36.78 -11.91 7.38
CA SER A 102 -37.40 -12.28 6.10
C SER A 102 -36.93 -11.37 4.97
N ASN A 103 -37.33 -11.71 3.75
CA ASN A 103 -37.08 -10.84 2.60
C ASN A 103 -37.73 -9.44 2.76
N ASN A 104 -38.88 -9.33 3.43
CA ASN A 104 -39.54 -8.05 3.69
C ASN A 104 -38.70 -7.17 4.64
N HIS A 105 -38.04 -7.78 5.65
CA HIS A 105 -37.15 -7.03 6.53
C HIS A 105 -35.97 -6.42 5.77
N TYR A 106 -35.38 -7.14 4.81
CA TYR A 106 -34.35 -6.53 3.93
C TYR A 106 -34.90 -5.43 3.01
N GLN A 107 -36.12 -5.60 2.47
CA GLN A 107 -36.77 -4.55 1.66
C GLN A 107 -37.01 -3.28 2.49
N ASP A 108 -37.53 -3.47 3.71
CA ASP A 108 -37.80 -2.35 4.62
C ASP A 108 -36.51 -1.69 5.12
N PHE A 109 -35.48 -2.47 5.38
CA PHE A 109 -34.18 -1.99 5.83
C PHE A 109 -33.47 -1.19 4.73
N LEU A 110 -33.42 -1.70 3.49
CA LEU A 110 -32.71 -1.05 2.38
C LEU A 110 -33.57 -0.10 1.55
N LYS A 111 -34.89 -0.06 1.78
CA LYS A 111 -35.87 0.73 1.01
C LYS A 111 -35.82 0.43 -0.51
N VAL A 112 -35.68 -0.84 -0.87
CA VAL A 112 -35.59 -1.30 -2.26
C VAL A 112 -36.71 -2.28 -2.61
N SER A 113 -36.91 -2.51 -3.91
CA SER A 113 -37.93 -3.44 -4.40
C SER A 113 -37.61 -4.89 -4.07
N LYS A 114 -38.64 -5.75 -4.03
CA LYS A 114 -38.48 -7.21 -3.84
C LYS A 114 -37.50 -7.82 -4.86
N ASN A 115 -37.57 -7.41 -6.12
CA ASN A 115 -36.69 -7.96 -7.15
C ASN A 115 -35.23 -7.54 -6.94
N THR A 116 -35.00 -6.30 -6.51
CA THR A 116 -33.66 -5.80 -6.16
C THR A 116 -33.10 -6.60 -4.99
N THR A 117 -33.90 -6.78 -3.92
CA THR A 117 -33.48 -7.56 -2.73
C THR A 117 -33.12 -9.00 -3.09
N LEU A 118 -33.94 -9.67 -3.92
CA LEU A 118 -33.65 -11.05 -4.35
C LEU A 118 -32.36 -11.14 -5.18
N SER A 119 -32.12 -10.17 -6.06
CA SER A 119 -30.88 -10.06 -6.84
C SER A 119 -29.67 -9.84 -5.93
N ASP A 120 -29.80 -8.97 -4.92
CA ASP A 120 -28.74 -8.70 -3.94
C ASP A 120 -28.43 -9.94 -3.10
N ILE A 121 -29.46 -10.67 -2.61
CA ILE A 121 -29.29 -11.93 -1.90
C ILE A 121 -28.56 -12.97 -2.75
N GLN A 122 -28.89 -13.09 -4.06
CA GLN A 122 -28.18 -14.02 -4.95
C GLN A 122 -26.70 -13.64 -5.11
N SER A 123 -26.41 -12.33 -5.22
CA SER A 123 -25.04 -11.84 -5.32
C SER A 123 -24.26 -12.07 -4.02
N LEU A 124 -24.90 -11.81 -2.87
CA LEU A 124 -24.28 -12.05 -1.57
C LEU A 124 -23.97 -13.56 -1.34
N ARG A 125 -24.87 -14.44 -1.77
CA ARG A 125 -24.63 -15.90 -1.69
C ARG A 125 -23.38 -16.35 -2.43
N LYS A 126 -23.05 -15.73 -3.57
CA LYS A 126 -21.80 -16.02 -4.30
C LYS A 126 -20.57 -15.60 -3.49
N ILE A 127 -20.58 -14.37 -2.97
CA ILE A 127 -19.47 -13.86 -2.12
C ILE A 127 -19.30 -14.75 -0.89
N MET A 128 -20.40 -15.19 -0.28
CA MET A 128 -20.36 -16.06 0.89
C MET A 128 -19.81 -17.44 0.56
N LEU A 129 -20.17 -18.02 -0.58
CA LEU A 129 -19.66 -19.31 -1.04
C LEU A 129 -18.15 -19.27 -1.27
N ASP A 130 -17.63 -18.18 -1.84
CA ASP A 130 -16.19 -17.95 -2.03
C ASP A 130 -15.42 -17.81 -0.69
N ASN A 131 -16.16 -17.62 0.42
CA ASN A 131 -15.65 -17.54 1.79
C ASN A 131 -16.03 -18.75 2.66
N ASP A 132 -16.42 -19.88 2.07
CA ASP A 132 -16.88 -21.10 2.77
C ASP A 132 -18.06 -20.84 3.72
N LEU A 133 -18.98 -19.97 3.33
CA LEU A 133 -20.17 -19.59 4.06
C LEU A 133 -21.42 -19.81 3.23
N GLU A 134 -22.56 -20.03 3.91
CA GLU A 134 -23.86 -20.16 3.27
C GLU A 134 -24.90 -19.23 3.93
N LEU A 135 -25.73 -18.57 3.10
CA LEU A 135 -26.93 -17.86 3.54
C LEU A 135 -28.15 -18.78 3.41
N GLY A 136 -28.50 -19.46 4.51
CA GLY A 136 -29.65 -20.33 4.60
C GLY A 136 -30.95 -19.55 4.88
N TYR A 137 -32.08 -20.14 4.54
CA TYR A 137 -33.41 -19.63 4.89
C TYR A 137 -34.32 -20.78 5.35
N SER A 138 -34.99 -20.60 6.48
CA SER A 138 -36.06 -21.49 6.92
C SER A 138 -37.26 -20.67 7.37
N ARG A 139 -38.48 -21.28 7.31
CA ARG A 139 -39.70 -20.63 7.78
C ARG A 139 -39.68 -20.32 9.27
N ALA A 140 -38.96 -21.12 10.04
CA ALA A 140 -38.90 -20.99 11.50
C ALA A 140 -37.84 -19.98 11.95
N LYS A 141 -36.69 -19.88 11.26
CA LYS A 141 -35.53 -19.07 11.69
C LYS A 141 -35.23 -17.85 10.80
N GLY A 142 -35.92 -17.75 9.64
CA GLY A 142 -35.57 -16.71 8.64
C GLY A 142 -34.23 -16.95 8.01
N TYR A 143 -33.59 -15.86 7.53
CA TYR A 143 -32.23 -15.89 7.00
C TYR A 143 -31.20 -16.06 8.11
N THR A 144 -30.26 -17.00 7.91
CA THR A 144 -29.19 -17.36 8.85
C THR A 144 -27.88 -17.59 8.15
N LEU A 145 -26.76 -17.24 8.81
CA LEU A 145 -25.42 -17.50 8.34
C LEU A 145 -24.94 -18.88 8.81
N HIS A 146 -24.48 -19.72 7.89
CA HIS A 146 -23.90 -21.03 8.17
C HIS A 146 -22.44 -21.07 7.76
N GLY A 147 -21.61 -21.86 8.46
CA GLY A 147 -20.16 -21.97 8.32
C GLY A 147 -19.47 -21.66 9.65
N SER A 148 -18.13 -21.69 9.67
CA SER A 148 -17.35 -21.41 10.88
C SER A 148 -17.51 -19.97 11.34
N GLU A 149 -17.46 -19.73 12.66
CA GLU A 149 -17.48 -18.35 13.19
C GLU A 149 -16.26 -17.54 12.69
N TRP A 150 -15.11 -18.18 12.53
CA TRP A 150 -13.93 -17.59 11.93
C TRP A 150 -14.22 -16.96 10.56
N ASN A 151 -14.80 -17.72 9.63
CA ASN A 151 -15.11 -17.22 8.28
C ASN A 151 -16.20 -16.14 8.32
N LYS A 152 -17.17 -16.25 9.24
CA LYS A 152 -18.19 -15.20 9.43
C LYS A 152 -17.58 -13.89 9.90
N HIS A 153 -16.66 -13.94 10.85
CA HIS A 153 -15.94 -12.74 11.33
C HIS A 153 -15.06 -12.14 10.24
N ARG A 154 -14.29 -12.99 9.52
CA ARG A 154 -13.45 -12.54 8.42
C ARG A 154 -14.24 -11.78 7.34
N LEU A 155 -15.39 -12.33 6.93
CA LEU A 155 -16.26 -11.66 5.97
C LEU A 155 -16.89 -10.38 6.55
N ALA A 156 -17.20 -10.35 7.86
CA ALA A 156 -17.69 -9.14 8.52
C ALA A 156 -16.63 -8.01 8.46
N PHE A 157 -15.36 -8.30 8.75
CA PHE A 157 -14.27 -7.34 8.61
C PHE A 157 -14.12 -6.84 7.17
N GLN A 158 -14.23 -7.74 6.19
CA GLN A 158 -14.20 -7.35 4.78
C GLN A 158 -15.36 -6.39 4.44
N MET A 159 -16.59 -6.70 4.86
CA MET A 159 -17.75 -5.83 4.62
C MET A 159 -17.63 -4.49 5.35
N VAL A 160 -17.06 -4.46 6.54
CA VAL A 160 -16.76 -3.21 7.27
C VAL A 160 -15.72 -2.39 6.50
N SER A 161 -14.64 -3.02 6.01
CA SER A 161 -13.60 -2.35 5.21
C SER A 161 -14.19 -1.75 3.94
N GLU A 162 -14.96 -2.52 3.17
CA GLU A 162 -15.62 -2.05 1.94
C GLU A 162 -16.58 -0.87 2.21
N LEU A 163 -17.31 -0.89 3.33
CA LEU A 163 -18.16 0.23 3.71
C LEU A 163 -17.34 1.47 4.06
N LEU A 164 -16.28 1.32 4.84
CA LEU A 164 -15.44 2.44 5.27
C LEU A 164 -14.65 3.11 4.13
N GLU A 165 -14.43 2.41 3.02
CA GLU A 165 -13.91 2.99 1.78
C GLU A 165 -14.92 3.94 1.10
N SER A 166 -16.23 3.77 1.41
CA SER A 166 -17.26 4.66 0.92
C SER A 166 -17.51 5.82 1.90
N SER A 167 -17.82 6.99 1.38
CA SER A 167 -18.10 8.18 2.20
C SER A 167 -19.32 8.04 3.11
N ILE A 168 -20.17 7.07 2.86
CA ILE A 168 -21.35 6.78 3.69
C ILE A 168 -21.11 5.60 4.63
N GLY A 169 -19.87 5.09 4.70
CA GLY A 169 -19.56 3.86 5.44
C GLY A 169 -19.89 3.95 6.91
N ILE A 170 -19.45 5.00 7.60
CA ILE A 170 -19.76 5.21 9.03
C ILE A 170 -21.26 5.23 9.26
N TRP A 171 -22.01 6.03 8.47
CA TRP A 171 -23.45 6.05 8.55
C TRP A 171 -24.07 4.66 8.34
N GLY A 172 -23.59 3.90 7.36
CA GLY A 172 -24.09 2.55 7.06
C GLY A 172 -23.88 1.58 8.22
N LEU A 173 -22.72 1.63 8.86
CA LEU A 173 -22.38 0.80 10.02
C LEU A 173 -23.28 1.16 11.22
N ASP A 174 -23.42 2.44 11.54
CA ASP A 174 -24.30 2.92 12.60
C ASP A 174 -25.77 2.61 12.31
N TYR A 175 -26.19 2.68 11.06
CA TYR A 175 -27.54 2.34 10.63
C TYR A 175 -27.87 0.85 10.88
N VAL A 176 -26.92 -0.06 10.62
CA VAL A 176 -27.09 -1.49 10.94
C VAL A 176 -27.25 -1.67 12.45
N LEU A 177 -26.38 -1.10 13.27
CA LEU A 177 -26.40 -1.24 14.73
C LEU A 177 -27.69 -0.66 15.31
N SER A 178 -28.07 0.54 14.88
CA SER A 178 -29.30 1.22 15.32
C SER A 178 -30.56 0.46 14.94
N SER A 179 -30.58 -0.23 13.77
CA SER A 179 -31.72 -1.03 13.31
C SER A 179 -31.99 -2.23 14.21
N TRP A 180 -31.02 -2.69 14.97
CA TRP A 180 -31.15 -3.75 15.98
C TRP A 180 -31.24 -3.22 17.42
N GLY A 181 -31.14 -1.88 17.63
CA GLY A 181 -31.21 -1.23 18.93
C GLY A 181 -29.99 -1.45 19.80
N TYR A 182 -28.82 -1.71 19.20
CA TYR A 182 -27.58 -1.82 19.95
C TYR A 182 -27.13 -0.48 20.52
N SER A 183 -26.68 -0.48 21.76
CA SER A 183 -26.16 0.70 22.48
C SER A 183 -24.64 0.83 22.37
N LEU A 184 -23.92 -0.23 21.96
CA LEU A 184 -22.49 -0.20 21.78
C LEU A 184 -22.15 0.61 20.52
N THR A 185 -21.33 1.64 20.68
CA THR A 185 -20.92 2.54 19.60
C THR A 185 -19.42 2.43 19.34
N TYR A 186 -19.02 2.77 18.12
CA TYR A 186 -17.61 2.90 17.76
C TYR A 186 -16.88 3.89 18.67
N ASP A 187 -17.47 5.08 18.92
CA ASP A 187 -16.84 6.15 19.69
C ASP A 187 -16.44 5.72 21.10
N LEU A 188 -17.24 4.87 21.73
CA LEU A 188 -16.92 4.35 23.07
C LEU A 188 -15.67 3.45 23.04
N ILE A 189 -15.63 2.52 22.09
CA ILE A 189 -14.49 1.60 21.94
C ILE A 189 -13.23 2.36 21.51
N ASP A 190 -13.36 3.30 20.56
CA ASP A 190 -12.26 4.14 20.09
C ASP A 190 -11.64 4.95 21.24
N GLN A 191 -12.47 5.57 22.08
CA GLN A 191 -12.00 6.35 23.21
C GLN A 191 -11.21 5.50 24.21
N VAL A 192 -11.71 4.31 24.56
CA VAL A 192 -11.01 3.40 25.48
C VAL A 192 -9.66 2.97 24.92
N VAL A 193 -9.61 2.57 23.65
CA VAL A 193 -8.37 2.12 23.01
C VAL A 193 -7.39 3.27 22.84
N LYS A 194 -7.89 4.46 22.48
CA LYS A 194 -7.11 5.68 22.28
C LYS A 194 -6.40 6.12 23.55
N ASP A 195 -7.10 6.21 24.68
CA ASP A 195 -6.53 6.63 25.97
C ASP A 195 -5.32 5.76 26.38
N TYR A 196 -5.31 4.51 25.93
CA TYR A 196 -4.24 3.56 26.25
C TYR A 196 -3.08 3.61 25.25
N TYR A 197 -3.32 3.60 23.96
CA TYR A 197 -2.20 3.62 23.01
C TYR A 197 -1.44 4.95 23.04
N GLU A 198 -2.14 6.08 23.33
CA GLU A 198 -1.49 7.37 23.57
C GLU A 198 -0.61 7.32 24.83
N LYS A 199 -1.11 6.79 25.93
CA LYS A 199 -0.34 6.62 27.17
C LYS A 199 0.89 5.73 26.99
N LEU A 200 0.78 4.68 26.18
CA LEU A 200 1.86 3.74 25.91
C LEU A 200 2.76 4.16 24.75
N GLN A 201 2.46 5.30 24.11
CA GLN A 201 3.19 5.84 22.96
C GLN A 201 3.27 4.85 21.75
N ILE A 202 2.26 4.00 21.60
CA ILE A 202 2.17 3.08 20.47
C ILE A 202 1.51 3.79 19.28
N VAL A 203 1.97 3.50 18.05
CA VAL A 203 1.49 4.16 16.85
C VAL A 203 0.40 3.31 16.18
N PRO A 204 -0.85 3.81 16.08
CA PRO A 204 -1.90 3.11 15.35
C PRO A 204 -1.73 3.30 13.84
N ILE A 205 -2.07 2.26 13.08
CA ILE A 205 -2.39 2.35 11.66
C ILE A 205 -3.85 2.78 11.57
N VAL A 206 -4.11 4.07 11.44
CA VAL A 206 -5.43 4.69 11.71
C VAL A 206 -6.57 4.01 10.94
N ASN A 207 -6.42 3.79 9.62
CA ASN A 207 -7.48 3.14 8.83
C ASN A 207 -7.68 1.69 9.26
N GLN A 208 -6.61 0.96 9.54
CA GLN A 208 -6.69 -0.43 9.98
C GLN A 208 -7.33 -0.53 11.38
N LEU A 209 -6.95 0.36 12.29
CA LEU A 209 -7.55 0.43 13.61
C LEU A 209 -9.05 0.70 13.51
N LYS A 210 -9.46 1.65 12.66
CA LYS A 210 -10.87 1.97 12.44
C LYS A 210 -11.67 0.77 11.93
N VAL A 211 -11.17 0.02 10.95
CA VAL A 211 -11.78 -1.21 10.46
C VAL A 211 -11.87 -2.24 11.59
N CYS A 212 -10.79 -2.41 12.35
CA CYS A 212 -10.74 -3.35 13.46
C CYS A 212 -11.77 -3.01 14.55
N LEU A 213 -11.83 -1.75 14.99
CA LEU A 213 -12.74 -1.34 16.06
C LEU A 213 -14.21 -1.45 15.64
N PHE A 214 -14.58 -1.07 14.42
CA PHE A 214 -15.93 -1.33 13.90
C PHE A 214 -16.22 -2.84 13.83
N GLY A 215 -15.28 -3.63 13.32
CA GLY A 215 -15.42 -5.10 13.30
C GLY A 215 -15.63 -5.68 14.70
N LEU A 216 -14.91 -5.17 15.72
CA LEU A 216 -15.07 -5.56 17.11
C LEU A 216 -16.45 -5.20 17.67
N VAL A 217 -16.98 -4.01 17.34
CA VAL A 217 -18.36 -3.64 17.71
C VAL A 217 -19.34 -4.70 17.19
N PHE A 218 -19.25 -5.10 15.93
CA PHE A 218 -20.12 -6.13 15.34
C PHE A 218 -19.94 -7.51 15.98
N ILE A 219 -18.71 -7.90 16.30
CA ILE A 219 -18.41 -9.17 17.00
C ILE A 219 -19.00 -9.17 18.41
N ILE A 220 -18.80 -8.10 19.17
CA ILE A 220 -19.33 -7.95 20.53
C ILE A 220 -20.87 -7.98 20.49
N CYS A 221 -21.50 -7.27 19.55
CA CYS A 221 -22.94 -7.32 19.35
C CYS A 221 -23.42 -8.74 19.00
N ARG A 222 -22.68 -9.47 18.15
CA ARG A 222 -22.99 -10.86 17.84
C ARG A 222 -22.90 -11.78 19.05
N TYR A 223 -21.96 -11.52 19.95
CA TYR A 223 -21.74 -12.29 21.17
C TYR A 223 -22.84 -12.11 22.25
N GLN A 224 -23.76 -11.18 22.08
CA GLN A 224 -24.99 -11.12 22.89
C GLN A 224 -25.91 -12.30 22.63
N ARG A 225 -25.63 -13.12 21.62
CA ARG A 225 -26.36 -14.36 21.33
C ARG A 225 -25.52 -15.56 21.72
N ASP A 226 -26.17 -16.65 21.94
CA ASP A 226 -25.51 -17.97 22.10
C ASP A 226 -24.97 -18.39 20.71
N VAL A 227 -23.72 -18.05 20.45
CA VAL A 227 -22.98 -18.41 19.24
C VAL A 227 -21.65 -19.04 19.62
N GLU A 228 -21.17 -19.90 18.74
CA GLU A 228 -19.86 -20.52 18.88
C GLU A 228 -18.77 -19.44 18.95
N ARG A 229 -17.71 -19.68 19.75
CA ARG A 229 -16.58 -18.74 19.89
C ARG A 229 -15.43 -19.15 18.98
N VAL A 230 -14.63 -18.17 18.56
CA VAL A 230 -13.40 -18.42 17.79
C VAL A 230 -12.32 -18.85 18.76
N CYS A 231 -11.86 -20.11 18.64
CA CYS A 231 -10.71 -20.62 19.39
C CYS A 231 -9.46 -20.56 18.49
N LEU A 232 -8.38 -19.96 19.00
CA LEU A 232 -7.09 -19.94 18.35
C LEU A 232 -6.15 -20.92 19.02
N SER A 233 -5.47 -21.75 18.21
CA SER A 233 -4.30 -22.49 18.67
C SER A 233 -3.18 -21.52 19.09
N GLU A 234 -2.07 -22.01 19.60
CA GLU A 234 -0.93 -21.19 20.03
C GLU A 234 -0.61 -20.06 19.06
N THR A 235 -0.67 -18.83 19.56
CA THR A 235 -0.40 -17.60 18.80
C THR A 235 0.57 -16.73 19.57
N LEU A 236 1.44 -16.05 18.82
CA LEU A 236 2.27 -14.99 19.38
C LEU A 236 1.33 -13.82 19.75
N VAL A 237 1.36 -13.36 20.97
CA VAL A 237 0.60 -12.20 21.43
C VAL A 237 1.53 -11.20 22.11
N SER A 238 1.26 -9.93 21.92
CA SER A 238 1.95 -8.86 22.60
C SER A 238 1.37 -8.65 24.00
N PRO A 239 2.16 -8.67 25.06
CA PRO A 239 1.67 -8.35 26.41
C PRO A 239 1.02 -6.96 26.45
N ILE A 240 1.59 -5.97 25.77
CA ILE A 240 1.09 -4.60 25.72
C ILE A 240 -0.31 -4.55 25.05
N ILE A 241 -0.48 -5.26 23.94
CA ILE A 241 -1.79 -5.30 23.26
C ILE A 241 -2.79 -6.13 24.07
N GLN A 242 -2.32 -7.14 24.81
CA GLN A 242 -3.16 -7.91 25.70
C GLN A 242 -3.72 -7.04 26.85
N ASP A 243 -2.92 -6.13 27.39
CA ASP A 243 -3.39 -5.17 28.40
C ASP A 243 -4.48 -4.25 27.82
N ILE A 244 -4.29 -3.72 26.60
CA ILE A 244 -5.32 -2.93 25.92
C ILE A 244 -6.61 -3.74 25.73
N THR A 245 -6.48 -4.99 25.31
CA THR A 245 -7.62 -5.89 25.12
C THR A 245 -8.38 -6.13 26.42
N THR A 246 -7.66 -6.38 27.51
CA THR A 246 -8.24 -6.63 28.83
C THR A 246 -9.07 -5.45 29.27
N ILE A 247 -8.51 -4.25 29.21
CA ILE A 247 -9.21 -3.03 29.61
C ILE A 247 -10.42 -2.75 28.72
N LEU A 248 -10.31 -2.96 27.41
CA LEU A 248 -11.42 -2.80 26.49
C LEU A 248 -12.59 -3.73 26.87
N LEU A 249 -12.32 -5.01 27.05
CA LEU A 249 -13.37 -5.99 27.35
C LEU A 249 -13.96 -5.81 28.74
N ASP A 250 -13.14 -5.52 29.75
CA ASP A 250 -13.61 -5.21 31.09
C ASP A 250 -14.50 -3.96 31.11
N THR A 251 -14.13 -2.91 30.36
CA THR A 251 -14.98 -1.71 30.23
C THR A 251 -16.33 -2.03 29.59
N VAL A 252 -16.38 -2.86 28.57
CA VAL A 252 -17.63 -3.26 27.91
C VAL A 252 -18.54 -4.05 28.86
N VAL A 253 -17.96 -4.89 29.74
CA VAL A 253 -18.70 -5.64 30.77
C VAL A 253 -19.18 -4.70 31.89
N ASP A 254 -18.31 -3.84 32.39
CA ASP A 254 -18.62 -2.92 33.49
C ASP A 254 -19.72 -1.91 33.14
N LEU A 255 -19.81 -1.52 31.87
CA LEU A 255 -20.88 -0.68 31.35
C LEU A 255 -22.22 -1.42 31.15
N GLY A 256 -22.26 -2.73 31.40
CA GLY A 256 -23.46 -3.55 31.22
C GLY A 256 -23.94 -3.62 29.77
N ILE A 257 -23.04 -3.46 28.82
CA ILE A 257 -23.35 -3.51 27.37
C ILE A 257 -23.67 -4.94 26.97
N ILE A 258 -23.00 -5.90 27.59
CA ILE A 258 -23.25 -7.34 27.41
C ILE A 258 -23.30 -8.06 28.75
N ASP A 259 -24.19 -9.09 28.83
CA ASP A 259 -24.32 -9.95 29.99
C ASP A 259 -23.40 -11.20 29.93
N THR A 260 -22.56 -11.28 28.89
CA THR A 260 -21.74 -12.48 28.63
C THR A 260 -20.34 -12.29 29.18
N VAL A 261 -19.83 -13.29 29.88
CA VAL A 261 -18.43 -13.35 30.33
C VAL A 261 -17.55 -13.75 29.13
N PHE A 262 -16.51 -13.00 28.89
CA PHE A 262 -15.48 -13.32 27.88
C PHE A 262 -14.58 -14.46 28.38
N SER A 263 -14.32 -15.43 27.52
CA SER A 263 -13.36 -16.50 27.74
C SER A 263 -11.92 -16.09 27.46
N GLU A 264 -10.94 -16.87 27.91
CA GLU A 264 -9.52 -16.65 27.55
C GLU A 264 -9.30 -16.67 26.03
N ASP A 265 -10.08 -17.48 25.28
CA ASP A 265 -10.02 -17.51 23.82
C ASP A 265 -10.53 -16.20 23.21
N ASP A 266 -11.54 -15.56 23.79
CA ASP A 266 -12.02 -14.26 23.32
C ASP A 266 -10.95 -13.18 23.54
N TYR A 267 -10.31 -13.12 24.70
CA TYR A 267 -9.19 -12.20 24.97
C TYR A 267 -8.05 -12.43 23.98
N ARG A 268 -7.65 -13.67 23.75
CA ARG A 268 -6.59 -14.02 22.81
C ARG A 268 -6.94 -13.62 21.38
N TYR A 269 -8.16 -13.92 20.95
CA TYR A 269 -8.65 -13.59 19.62
C TYR A 269 -8.66 -12.07 19.37
N ILE A 270 -9.20 -11.29 20.30
CA ILE A 270 -9.27 -9.84 20.17
C ILE A 270 -7.88 -9.21 20.26
N THR A 271 -6.97 -9.75 21.10
CA THR A 271 -5.56 -9.31 21.14
C THR A 271 -4.89 -9.49 19.77
N VAL A 272 -5.13 -10.62 19.10
CA VAL A 272 -4.61 -10.88 17.75
C VAL A 272 -5.16 -9.87 16.74
N LEU A 273 -6.47 -9.58 16.77
CA LEU A 273 -7.09 -8.59 15.90
C LEU A 273 -6.45 -7.20 16.09
N LEU A 274 -6.32 -6.75 17.34
CA LEU A 274 -5.71 -5.47 17.67
C LEU A 274 -4.21 -5.42 17.31
N SER A 275 -3.49 -6.56 17.40
CA SER A 275 -2.07 -6.63 17.02
C SER A 275 -1.83 -6.31 15.54
N SER A 276 -2.85 -6.43 14.69
CA SER A 276 -2.79 -6.06 13.27
C SER A 276 -2.88 -4.54 13.03
N CYS A 277 -3.13 -3.75 14.07
CA CYS A 277 -3.50 -2.33 13.97
C CYS A 277 -2.40 -1.36 14.44
N PHE A 278 -1.31 -1.86 15.01
CA PHE A 278 -0.28 -1.00 15.61
C PHE A 278 1.09 -1.26 15.01
N GLU A 279 1.79 -0.18 14.67
CA GLU A 279 3.20 -0.17 14.28
C GLU A 279 4.07 0.29 15.46
N GLY A 280 5.30 -0.19 15.55
CA GLY A 280 6.28 0.29 16.54
C GLY A 280 6.80 -0.80 17.46
N GLU A 281 7.27 -0.41 18.65
CA GLU A 281 7.84 -1.31 19.66
C GLU A 281 6.73 -2.05 20.42
N VAL A 282 6.00 -2.86 19.69
CA VAL A 282 5.11 -3.86 20.29
C VAL A 282 6.02 -5.05 20.58
N ASP A 283 6.35 -5.27 21.84
CA ASP A 283 7.30 -6.32 22.28
C ASP A 283 6.68 -7.72 22.08
N VAL A 284 6.73 -8.17 20.81
CA VAL A 284 6.23 -9.48 20.40
C VAL A 284 7.37 -10.29 19.85
N ALA A 285 7.76 -11.36 20.55
CA ALA A 285 8.74 -12.34 20.07
C ALA A 285 9.89 -11.66 19.26
N PRO A 286 10.65 -10.74 19.86
CA PRO A 286 11.59 -9.87 19.13
C PRO A 286 12.63 -10.67 18.34
N VAL A 287 13.06 -11.80 18.85
CA VAL A 287 14.01 -12.69 18.15
C VAL A 287 13.41 -13.22 16.86
N TYR A 288 12.17 -13.69 16.89
CA TYR A 288 11.49 -14.25 15.72
C TYR A 288 11.29 -13.21 14.61
N PHE A 289 10.73 -12.04 14.94
CA PHE A 289 10.49 -11.01 13.95
C PHE A 289 11.78 -10.36 13.43
N ASN A 290 12.82 -10.25 14.25
CA ASN A 290 14.14 -9.81 13.78
C ASN A 290 14.74 -10.80 12.76
N GLN A 291 14.66 -12.10 13.04
CA GLN A 291 15.13 -13.14 12.10
C GLN A 291 14.33 -13.15 10.80
N LEU A 292 13.00 -13.02 10.88
CA LEU A 292 12.14 -12.99 9.71
C LEU A 292 12.40 -11.75 8.84
N THR A 293 12.53 -10.57 9.47
CA THR A 293 12.88 -9.33 8.78
C THR A 293 14.23 -9.44 8.09
N GLU A 294 15.22 -9.99 8.79
CA GLU A 294 16.57 -10.20 8.25
C GLU A 294 16.56 -11.15 7.05
N ALA A 295 15.80 -12.24 7.13
CA ALA A 295 15.66 -13.18 6.03
C ALA A 295 15.04 -12.54 4.77
N ILE A 296 14.02 -11.67 4.96
CA ILE A 296 13.39 -10.94 3.84
C ILE A 296 14.38 -9.95 3.20
N ILE A 297 15.13 -9.17 4.01
CA ILE A 297 16.10 -8.20 3.50
C ILE A 297 17.24 -8.92 2.78
N SER A 298 17.84 -9.96 3.40
CA SER A 298 18.91 -10.74 2.77
C SER A 298 18.46 -11.34 1.45
N ARG A 299 17.25 -11.93 1.41
CA ARG A 299 16.71 -12.46 0.17
C ARG A 299 16.50 -11.37 -0.88
N MET A 300 16.03 -10.18 -0.49
CA MET A 300 15.91 -9.05 -1.42
C MET A 300 17.28 -8.63 -1.96
N GLU A 301 18.30 -8.55 -1.13
CA GLU A 301 19.66 -8.26 -1.54
C GLU A 301 20.22 -9.33 -2.49
N ASP A 302 19.95 -10.62 -2.22
CA ASP A 302 20.39 -11.75 -3.06
C ASP A 302 19.76 -11.72 -4.46
N ILE A 303 18.43 -11.52 -4.55
CA ILE A 303 17.72 -11.57 -5.85
C ILE A 303 17.84 -10.29 -6.64
N SER A 304 17.98 -9.14 -5.99
CA SER A 304 18.09 -7.83 -6.66
C SER A 304 19.53 -7.40 -6.90
N LEU A 305 20.51 -8.12 -6.32
CA LEU A 305 21.94 -7.78 -6.32
C LEU A 305 22.23 -6.38 -5.72
N LEU A 306 21.30 -5.89 -4.89
CA LEU A 306 21.39 -4.60 -4.24
C LEU A 306 21.99 -4.72 -2.85
N HIS A 307 22.67 -3.68 -2.40
CA HIS A 307 23.12 -3.54 -1.02
C HIS A 307 22.56 -2.24 -0.46
N PHE A 308 21.77 -2.34 0.59
CA PHE A 308 21.15 -1.16 1.20
C PHE A 308 22.16 -0.42 2.08
N LYS A 309 22.54 0.82 1.68
CA LYS A 309 23.46 1.68 2.44
C LYS A 309 22.99 1.94 3.88
N GLN A 310 21.67 2.02 4.10
CA GLN A 310 21.03 2.27 5.39
C GLN A 310 20.30 1.00 5.89
N ARG A 311 20.95 -0.15 5.81
CA ARG A 311 20.37 -1.46 6.08
C ARG A 311 19.72 -1.56 7.47
N GLU A 312 20.34 -0.99 8.52
CA GLU A 312 19.78 -0.98 9.87
C GLU A 312 18.49 -0.18 9.98
N VAL A 313 18.42 0.98 9.30
CA VAL A 313 17.21 1.82 9.27
C VAL A 313 16.09 1.12 8.49
N LEU A 314 16.43 0.51 7.34
CA LEU A 314 15.49 -0.32 6.58
C LEU A 314 14.97 -1.48 7.44
N ARG A 315 15.84 -2.20 8.13
CA ARG A 315 15.48 -3.33 9.00
C ARG A 315 14.48 -2.91 10.07
N GLU A 316 14.74 -1.82 10.76
CA GLU A 316 13.84 -1.34 11.81
C GLU A 316 12.48 -0.91 11.25
N ASN A 317 12.46 -0.15 10.15
CA ASN A 317 11.20 0.29 9.53
C ASN A 317 10.42 -0.89 8.93
N LEU A 318 11.11 -1.85 8.31
CA LEU A 318 10.49 -3.03 7.75
C LEU A 318 9.90 -3.93 8.86
N ARG A 319 10.63 -4.10 9.98
CA ARG A 319 10.16 -4.86 11.15
C ARG A 319 8.88 -4.26 11.73
N ARG A 320 8.83 -2.94 11.87
CA ARG A 320 7.62 -2.23 12.36
C ARG A 320 6.41 -2.49 11.49
N HIS A 321 6.59 -2.55 10.17
CA HIS A 321 5.52 -2.87 9.23
C HIS A 321 5.21 -4.37 9.20
N LEU A 322 6.22 -5.23 9.27
CA LEU A 322 6.10 -6.68 9.19
C LEU A 322 5.22 -7.26 10.30
N ILE A 323 5.35 -6.77 11.53
CA ILE A 323 4.60 -7.29 12.68
C ILE A 323 3.09 -7.22 12.45
N PRO A 324 2.47 -6.04 12.21
CA PRO A 324 1.04 -5.96 11.95
C PRO A 324 0.63 -6.67 10.65
N ALA A 325 1.48 -6.64 9.60
CA ALA A 325 1.24 -7.38 8.36
C ALA A 325 1.16 -8.89 8.58
N TYR A 326 2.06 -9.45 9.41
CA TYR A 326 2.03 -10.87 9.77
C TYR A 326 0.67 -11.28 10.37
N TYR A 327 0.12 -10.47 11.28
CA TYR A 327 -1.19 -10.77 11.86
C TYR A 327 -2.32 -10.66 10.82
N ARG A 328 -2.32 -9.61 9.99
CA ARG A 328 -3.31 -9.48 8.91
C ARG A 328 -3.28 -10.69 7.98
N LEU A 329 -2.12 -11.06 7.51
CA LEU A 329 -1.92 -12.17 6.57
C LEU A 329 -2.28 -13.52 7.20
N LYS A 330 -1.72 -13.81 8.37
CA LYS A 330 -1.95 -15.09 9.06
C LYS A 330 -3.42 -15.31 9.37
N PHE A 331 -4.11 -14.25 9.81
CA PHE A 331 -5.49 -14.32 10.24
C PHE A 331 -6.49 -13.88 9.16
N GLY A 332 -6.03 -13.57 7.93
CA GLY A 332 -6.89 -13.25 6.79
C GLY A 332 -7.74 -12.00 7.02
N LEU A 333 -7.19 -11.01 7.73
CA LEU A 333 -7.83 -9.72 7.94
C LEU A 333 -7.70 -8.86 6.69
N PRO A 334 -8.69 -8.03 6.36
CA PRO A 334 -8.61 -7.18 5.19
C PRO A 334 -7.46 -6.18 5.29
N SER A 335 -6.79 -5.98 4.18
CA SER A 335 -5.80 -4.92 3.99
C SER A 335 -6.21 -4.19 2.72
N SER A 336 -6.80 -3.02 2.86
CA SER A 336 -7.05 -2.16 1.71
C SER A 336 -5.78 -1.41 1.36
N ASN A 337 -5.36 -1.51 0.12
CA ASN A 337 -4.24 -0.74 -0.42
C ASN A 337 -4.65 -0.17 -1.77
N GLU A 338 -5.04 1.08 -1.75
CA GLU A 338 -5.42 1.83 -2.95
C GLU A 338 -4.26 2.07 -3.93
N TYR A 339 -3.01 1.77 -3.50
CA TYR A 339 -1.79 2.01 -4.27
C TYR A 339 -1.36 0.82 -5.13
N VAL A 340 -2.01 -0.34 -5.03
CA VAL A 340 -1.61 -1.58 -5.74
C VAL A 340 -1.47 -1.35 -7.24
N LEU A 341 -2.49 -0.76 -7.87
CA LEU A 341 -2.47 -0.49 -9.32
C LEU A 341 -1.34 0.46 -9.68
N HIS A 342 -1.20 1.55 -8.93
CA HIS A 342 -0.14 2.53 -9.17
C HIS A 342 1.27 1.92 -9.01
N VAL A 343 1.48 1.13 -7.96
CA VAL A 343 2.76 0.46 -7.72
C VAL A 343 3.08 -0.53 -8.85
N LYS A 344 2.09 -1.31 -9.30
CA LYS A 344 2.27 -2.25 -10.42
C LYS A 344 2.54 -1.56 -11.76
N GLU A 345 1.88 -0.42 -12.01
CA GLU A 345 2.06 0.34 -13.25
C GLU A 345 3.40 1.08 -13.30
N HIS A 346 3.85 1.63 -12.17
CA HIS A 346 5.04 2.50 -12.15
C HIS A 346 6.32 1.77 -11.71
N TYR A 347 6.19 0.67 -10.96
CA TYR A 347 7.31 -0.09 -10.42
C TYR A 347 7.13 -1.61 -10.60
N PRO A 348 6.78 -2.10 -11.83
CA PRO A 348 6.47 -3.51 -12.05
C PRO A 348 7.64 -4.43 -11.70
N ASP A 349 8.86 -4.06 -12.09
CA ASP A 349 10.07 -4.84 -11.85
C ASP A 349 10.38 -4.98 -10.36
N LEU A 350 10.29 -3.87 -9.62
CA LEU A 350 10.48 -3.87 -8.17
C LEU A 350 9.38 -4.68 -7.47
N PHE A 351 8.14 -4.62 -7.99
CA PHE A 351 7.02 -5.39 -7.43
C PHE A 351 7.27 -6.89 -7.50
N GLU A 352 7.76 -7.40 -8.63
CA GLU A 352 8.08 -8.82 -8.79
C GLU A 352 9.27 -9.26 -7.92
N LEU A 353 10.33 -8.45 -7.84
CA LEU A 353 11.47 -8.73 -6.96
C LEU A 353 11.05 -8.76 -5.49
N VAL A 354 10.27 -7.80 -5.04
CA VAL A 354 9.76 -7.76 -3.67
C VAL A 354 8.86 -8.96 -3.39
N LYS A 355 7.98 -9.33 -4.31
CA LYS A 355 7.11 -10.50 -4.17
C LYS A 355 7.92 -11.78 -3.93
N ASP A 356 9.05 -11.96 -4.61
CA ASP A 356 9.95 -13.07 -4.39
C ASP A 356 10.70 -12.97 -3.06
N SER A 357 11.08 -11.76 -2.64
CA SER A 357 11.78 -11.55 -1.38
C SER A 357 10.91 -11.91 -0.17
N LEU A 358 9.58 -11.90 -0.32
CA LEU A 358 8.62 -12.23 0.74
C LEU A 358 8.41 -13.74 0.96
N THR A 359 9.12 -14.62 0.25
CA THR A 359 9.04 -16.09 0.45
C THR A 359 9.20 -16.49 1.93
N PRO A 360 10.16 -15.96 2.73
CA PRO A 360 10.27 -16.30 4.15
C PRO A 360 9.00 -15.97 4.94
N LEU A 361 8.28 -14.91 4.57
CA LEU A 361 7.01 -14.57 5.21
C LEU A 361 5.90 -15.51 4.75
N MET A 362 5.84 -15.89 3.47
CA MET A 362 4.89 -16.88 2.95
C MET A 362 5.03 -18.22 3.68
N ASP A 363 6.26 -18.67 3.88
CA ASP A 363 6.56 -19.91 4.61
C ASP A 363 6.13 -19.81 6.09
N ALA A 364 6.35 -18.64 6.72
CA ALA A 364 6.01 -18.39 8.11
C ALA A 364 4.49 -18.37 8.39
N ILE A 365 3.68 -17.97 7.41
CA ILE A 365 2.22 -17.89 7.51
C ILE A 365 1.49 -19.05 6.83
N ASP A 366 2.18 -19.86 6.03
CA ASP A 366 1.63 -20.95 5.20
C ASP A 366 0.50 -20.48 4.26
N LYS A 367 0.67 -19.29 3.67
CA LYS A 367 -0.31 -18.66 2.76
C LYS A 367 0.38 -17.76 1.75
N PRO A 368 -0.21 -17.60 0.54
CA PRO A 368 0.25 -16.60 -0.42
C PRO A 368 0.01 -15.18 0.12
N ILE A 369 0.92 -14.25 -0.23
CA ILE A 369 0.82 -12.84 0.13
C ILE A 369 0.02 -12.12 -0.96
N PRO A 370 -1.08 -11.42 -0.62
CA PRO A 370 -1.85 -10.63 -1.57
C PRO A 370 -1.04 -9.45 -2.13
N ASP A 371 -1.37 -9.04 -3.35
CA ASP A 371 -0.76 -7.90 -4.00
C ASP A 371 -0.89 -6.59 -3.19
N SER A 372 -1.98 -6.46 -2.41
CA SER A 372 -2.18 -5.33 -1.49
C SER A 372 -1.09 -5.21 -0.44
N GLU A 373 -0.69 -6.31 0.19
CA GLU A 373 0.41 -6.30 1.16
C GLU A 373 1.76 -6.20 0.45
N THR A 374 1.96 -6.92 -0.67
CA THR A 374 3.19 -6.81 -1.47
C THR A 374 3.49 -5.36 -1.85
N ALA A 375 2.47 -4.59 -2.26
CA ALA A 375 2.65 -3.18 -2.62
C ALA A 375 3.15 -2.31 -1.46
N TYR A 376 2.76 -2.58 -0.21
CA TYR A 376 3.33 -1.89 0.95
C TYR A 376 4.83 -2.20 1.13
N PHE A 377 5.24 -3.46 0.96
CA PHE A 377 6.65 -3.83 1.01
C PHE A 377 7.44 -3.18 -0.13
N VAL A 378 6.87 -3.06 -1.33
CA VAL A 378 7.49 -2.33 -2.46
C VAL A 378 7.78 -0.88 -2.08
N ILE A 379 6.84 -0.20 -1.42
CA ILE A 379 7.02 1.19 -0.97
C ILE A 379 8.17 1.27 0.05
N HIS A 380 8.25 0.32 0.99
CA HIS A 380 9.35 0.27 1.96
C HIS A 380 10.71 0.10 1.28
N PHE A 381 10.87 -0.88 0.40
CA PHE A 381 12.13 -1.10 -0.31
C PHE A 381 12.48 0.06 -1.25
N GLY A 382 11.50 0.56 -2.03
CA GLY A 382 11.69 1.64 -3.00
C GLY A 382 12.23 2.93 -2.38
N GLY A 383 11.82 3.25 -1.14
CA GLY A 383 12.33 4.43 -0.42
C GLY A 383 13.83 4.39 -0.09
N TYR A 384 14.47 3.21 -0.15
CA TYR A 384 15.90 3.04 0.12
C TYR A 384 16.75 2.78 -1.13
N LEU A 385 16.12 2.70 -2.31
CA LEU A 385 16.81 2.48 -3.59
C LEU A 385 17.30 3.79 -4.22
N LYS A 386 16.59 4.89 -4.04
CA LYS A 386 16.88 6.15 -4.71
C LYS A 386 18.13 6.83 -4.17
N LYS A 387 19.05 7.21 -5.05
CA LYS A 387 20.19 8.06 -4.75
C LYS A 387 19.76 9.51 -4.47
N ALA A 388 20.26 10.09 -3.39
CA ALA A 388 20.15 11.51 -3.06
C ALA A 388 21.19 12.39 -3.81
N ASP A 389 21.73 11.95 -4.95
CA ASP A 389 22.80 12.65 -5.65
C ASP A 389 22.23 13.54 -6.76
N ASN A 390 22.42 14.85 -6.62
CA ASN A 390 22.07 15.96 -7.54
C ASN A 390 20.69 16.62 -7.37
N LEU A 391 20.19 16.77 -6.14
CA LEU A 391 19.07 17.67 -5.91
C LEU A 391 19.50 19.13 -5.91
N PRO A 392 18.71 20.07 -6.51
CA PRO A 392 18.96 21.50 -6.41
C PRO A 392 19.01 21.95 -4.95
N GLN A 393 19.74 23.03 -4.66
CA GLN A 393 19.88 23.57 -3.30
C GLN A 393 18.48 23.78 -2.71
N LYS A 394 18.18 23.09 -1.60
CA LYS A 394 16.87 23.12 -0.96
C LYS A 394 16.65 24.47 -0.29
N CYS A 395 15.57 25.17 -0.68
CA CYS A 395 15.26 26.52 -0.22
C CYS A 395 14.29 26.54 0.95
N TYR A 396 13.40 25.56 1.07
CA TYR A 396 12.34 25.51 2.07
C TYR A 396 12.28 24.13 2.71
N LYS A 397 11.72 24.07 3.92
CA LYS A 397 11.48 22.84 4.67
C LYS A 397 9.97 22.58 4.83
N ALA A 398 9.53 21.38 4.51
CA ALA A 398 8.13 21.00 4.64
C ALA A 398 7.97 19.77 5.54
N ALA A 399 7.00 19.81 6.44
CA ALA A 399 6.57 18.64 7.19
C ALA A 399 5.47 17.88 6.42
N ILE A 400 5.54 16.55 6.42
CA ILE A 400 4.47 15.70 5.87
C ILE A 400 3.77 15.01 7.03
N ILE A 401 2.43 15.12 7.08
CA ILE A 401 1.60 14.48 8.09
C ILE A 401 0.60 13.55 7.41
N CYS A 402 0.75 12.26 7.68
CA CYS A 402 -0.16 11.23 7.22
C CYS A 402 -0.41 10.22 8.35
N PRO A 403 -1.61 10.22 8.98
CA PRO A 403 -1.96 9.26 10.03
C PRO A 403 -2.08 7.81 9.53
N ASN A 404 -2.05 7.59 8.23
CA ASN A 404 -2.23 6.26 7.61
C ASN A 404 -0.94 5.40 7.61
N GLY A 405 0.08 5.78 8.39
CA GLY A 405 1.31 5.01 8.56
C GLY A 405 2.47 5.47 7.69
N ILE A 406 3.60 4.79 7.88
CA ILE A 406 4.91 5.16 7.28
C ILE A 406 4.86 5.04 5.74
N SER A 407 4.24 4.00 5.20
CA SER A 407 4.16 3.74 3.76
C SER A 407 3.45 4.87 3.01
N SER A 408 2.29 5.32 3.53
CA SER A 408 1.53 6.43 2.93
C SER A 408 2.31 7.74 2.98
N SER A 409 3.02 8.00 4.08
CA SER A 409 3.87 9.20 4.23
C SER A 409 5.05 9.20 3.24
N LEU A 410 5.66 8.04 3.01
CA LEU A 410 6.74 7.88 2.03
C LEU A 410 6.24 8.14 0.61
N MET A 411 5.09 7.61 0.25
CA MET A 411 4.51 7.81 -1.09
C MET A 411 4.13 9.26 -1.34
N ILE A 412 3.52 9.94 -0.36
CA ILE A 412 3.26 11.39 -0.45
C ILE A 412 4.57 12.14 -0.63
N LYS A 413 5.61 11.80 0.14
CA LYS A 413 6.93 12.41 0.03
C LYS A 413 7.49 12.28 -1.39
N GLU A 414 7.44 11.08 -1.98
CA GLU A 414 7.93 10.86 -3.34
C GLU A 414 7.15 11.68 -4.38
N ASN A 415 5.82 11.69 -4.29
CA ASN A 415 4.98 12.49 -5.18
C ASN A 415 5.28 13.99 -5.05
N LEU A 416 5.45 14.48 -3.82
CA LEU A 416 5.76 15.88 -3.57
C LEU A 416 7.20 16.26 -3.96
N LEU A 417 8.17 15.37 -3.79
CA LEU A 417 9.54 15.57 -4.29
C LEU A 417 9.58 15.72 -5.81
N ALA A 418 8.72 14.96 -6.51
CA ALA A 418 8.57 15.08 -7.94
C ALA A 418 7.98 16.44 -8.37
N LEU A 419 7.10 17.02 -7.57
CA LEU A 419 6.47 18.31 -7.85
C LEU A 419 7.32 19.51 -7.37
N PHE A 420 8.02 19.34 -6.25
CA PHE A 420 8.74 20.41 -5.55
C PHE A 420 10.16 19.95 -5.16
N PRO A 421 11.07 19.78 -6.12
CA PRO A 421 12.42 19.25 -5.86
C PRO A 421 13.28 20.17 -4.97
N GLN A 422 12.92 21.45 -4.84
CA GLN A 422 13.62 22.43 -4.02
C GLN A 422 13.15 22.46 -2.56
N ILE A 423 12.18 21.63 -2.19
CA ILE A 423 11.68 21.52 -0.81
C ILE A 423 12.37 20.34 -0.11
N GLU A 424 12.88 20.58 1.10
CA GLU A 424 13.32 19.53 2.00
C GLU A 424 12.14 18.98 2.78
N PHE A 425 11.74 17.72 2.51
CA PHE A 425 10.64 17.10 3.21
C PHE A 425 11.12 16.41 4.48
N ILE A 426 10.64 16.92 5.62
CA ILE A 426 10.88 16.35 6.95
C ILE A 426 9.71 15.41 7.23
N GLY A 427 9.95 14.07 7.19
CA GLY A 427 8.90 13.10 7.47
C GLY A 427 8.47 13.17 8.94
N THR A 428 7.18 13.33 9.20
CA THR A 428 6.57 13.03 10.49
C THR A 428 5.26 12.29 10.24
N SER A 429 5.08 11.16 10.92
CA SER A 429 3.84 10.37 10.83
C SER A 429 2.82 10.78 11.90
N LYS A 430 3.25 11.53 12.91
CA LYS A 430 2.43 11.93 14.05
C LYS A 430 2.18 13.45 14.07
N ILE A 431 0.95 13.83 14.38
CA ILE A 431 0.58 15.22 14.61
C ILE A 431 1.33 15.78 15.81
N ASP A 432 1.51 14.99 16.86
CA ASP A 432 2.21 15.39 18.07
C ASP A 432 3.68 15.72 17.84
N ASP A 433 4.34 15.00 16.90
CA ASP A 433 5.71 15.31 16.50
C ASP A 433 5.81 16.68 15.81
N LEU A 434 4.73 17.14 15.15
CA LEU A 434 4.66 18.47 14.58
C LEU A 434 4.55 19.54 15.68
N TYR A 435 3.68 19.30 16.68
CA TYR A 435 3.51 20.22 17.81
C TYR A 435 4.74 20.27 18.73
N ALA A 436 5.52 19.17 18.76
CA ALA A 436 6.80 19.14 19.49
C ALA A 436 7.93 19.91 18.77
N LYS A 437 7.81 20.15 17.45
CA LYS A 437 8.74 20.95 16.68
C LYS A 437 8.43 22.43 16.85
N THR A 438 9.47 23.25 16.91
CA THR A 438 9.29 24.71 16.91
C THR A 438 8.86 25.16 15.52
N SER A 439 8.08 26.25 15.44
CA SER A 439 7.63 26.85 14.16
C SER A 439 8.78 27.33 13.27
N SER A 440 10.02 27.29 13.77
CA SER A 440 11.25 27.57 13.01
C SER A 440 11.82 26.36 12.26
N ASP A 441 11.34 25.15 12.53
CA ASP A 441 11.93 23.93 11.96
C ASP A 441 11.36 23.59 10.58
N TYR A 442 10.23 24.18 10.20
CA TYR A 442 9.60 24.02 8.90
C TYR A 442 8.89 25.29 8.42
N ASP A 443 8.73 25.45 7.13
CA ASP A 443 8.10 26.61 6.49
C ASP A 443 6.64 26.34 6.11
N MET A 444 6.30 25.07 5.81
CA MET A 444 4.97 24.63 5.39
C MET A 444 4.68 23.19 5.82
N VAL A 445 3.41 22.81 5.72
CA VAL A 445 2.91 21.46 6.05
C VAL A 445 2.13 20.91 4.86
N PHE A 446 2.41 19.66 4.47
CA PHE A 446 1.55 18.87 3.60
C PHE A 446 0.88 17.77 4.43
N SER A 447 -0.43 17.67 4.39
CA SER A 447 -1.15 16.74 5.25
C SER A 447 -2.34 16.09 4.55
N THR A 448 -2.64 14.84 4.90
CA THR A 448 -3.87 14.15 4.43
C THR A 448 -5.09 14.48 5.27
N ILE A 449 -4.88 15.13 6.41
CA ILE A 449 -5.93 15.59 7.33
C ILE A 449 -5.78 17.08 7.59
N LYS A 450 -6.82 17.71 8.10
CA LYS A 450 -6.72 19.11 8.53
C LYS A 450 -5.92 19.18 9.82
N VAL A 451 -4.83 19.95 9.80
CA VAL A 451 -3.95 20.20 10.95
C VAL A 451 -4.05 21.67 11.32
N ASP A 452 -4.15 21.96 12.61
CA ASP A 452 -4.12 23.33 13.12
C ASP A 452 -2.66 23.75 13.30
N THR A 453 -2.20 24.69 12.46
CA THR A 453 -0.80 25.16 12.45
C THR A 453 -0.76 26.63 12.01
N GLU A 454 0.19 27.38 12.57
CA GLU A 454 0.45 28.77 12.17
C GLU A 454 1.06 28.88 10.75
N LYS A 455 1.64 27.81 10.24
CA LYS A 455 2.26 27.76 8.91
C LYS A 455 1.23 27.33 7.84
N PRO A 456 1.45 27.71 6.58
CA PRO A 456 0.62 27.22 5.47
C PRO A 456 0.49 25.70 5.48
N ASN A 457 -0.76 25.22 5.45
CA ASN A 457 -1.07 23.80 5.41
C ASN A 457 -1.81 23.48 4.11
N TYR A 458 -1.20 22.57 3.31
CA TYR A 458 -1.75 22.09 2.06
C TYR A 458 -2.30 20.69 2.25
N LEU A 459 -3.61 20.55 2.02
CA LEU A 459 -4.25 19.24 2.05
C LEU A 459 -3.86 18.47 0.79
N VAL A 460 -3.33 17.26 0.97
CA VAL A 460 -2.90 16.38 -0.13
C VAL A 460 -3.57 15.01 0.00
N SER A 461 -3.74 14.33 -1.11
CA SER A 461 -4.04 12.91 -1.14
C SER A 461 -2.78 12.14 -1.51
N VAL A 462 -2.70 10.89 -1.09
CA VAL A 462 -1.62 9.98 -1.52
C VAL A 462 -1.66 9.79 -3.03
N MET A 463 -2.88 9.79 -3.61
CA MET A 463 -3.13 9.78 -5.05
C MET A 463 -3.89 11.05 -5.43
N MET A 464 -3.26 11.92 -6.17
CA MET A 464 -3.87 13.17 -6.67
C MET A 464 -4.15 13.05 -8.16
N THR A 465 -5.33 13.54 -8.58
CA THR A 465 -5.63 13.71 -10.00
C THR A 465 -4.76 14.82 -10.60
N GLU A 466 -4.66 14.87 -11.94
CA GLU A 466 -3.92 15.94 -12.63
C GLU A 466 -4.42 17.34 -12.26
N GLU A 467 -5.74 17.50 -12.12
CA GLU A 467 -6.36 18.77 -11.74
C GLU A 467 -6.00 19.16 -10.31
N GLN A 468 -6.03 18.19 -9.37
CA GLN A 468 -5.62 18.38 -7.97
C GLN A 468 -4.13 18.73 -7.86
N THR A 469 -3.29 18.03 -8.62
CA THR A 469 -1.85 18.30 -8.70
C THR A 469 -1.58 19.72 -9.22
N THR A 470 -2.28 20.12 -10.27
CA THR A 470 -2.18 21.47 -10.86
C THR A 470 -2.51 22.54 -9.84
N GLN A 471 -3.64 22.38 -9.13
CA GLN A 471 -4.06 23.36 -8.11
C GLN A 471 -3.12 23.39 -6.91
N LEU A 472 -2.59 22.24 -6.48
CA LEU A 472 -1.59 22.20 -5.41
C LEU A 472 -0.35 23.00 -5.80
N VAL A 473 0.16 22.81 -7.02
CA VAL A 473 1.31 23.56 -7.53
C VAL A 473 1.03 25.06 -7.56
N GLU A 474 -0.17 25.47 -7.99
CA GLU A 474 -0.56 26.89 -7.97
C GLU A 474 -0.59 27.48 -6.55
N LEU A 475 -1.20 26.75 -5.60
CA LEU A 475 -1.30 27.20 -4.21
C LEU A 475 0.08 27.35 -3.57
N VAL A 476 0.93 26.33 -3.71
CA VAL A 476 2.29 26.35 -3.15
C VAL A 476 3.15 27.42 -3.82
N SER A 477 3.12 27.56 -5.15
CA SER A 477 3.91 28.56 -5.89
C SER A 477 3.45 29.99 -5.59
N LYS A 478 2.20 30.19 -5.22
CA LYS A 478 1.68 31.49 -4.79
C LYS A 478 2.25 31.93 -3.45
N ASP A 479 2.32 31.01 -2.49
CA ASP A 479 2.83 31.29 -1.16
C ASP A 479 4.37 31.23 -1.09
N PHE A 480 4.99 30.41 -1.94
CA PHE A 480 6.44 30.15 -2.04
C PHE A 480 6.91 30.17 -3.49
N PRO A 481 7.15 31.35 -4.07
CA PRO A 481 7.46 31.51 -5.51
C PRO A 481 8.70 30.75 -5.98
N ASP A 482 9.67 30.50 -5.09
CA ASP A 482 10.94 29.84 -5.45
C ASP A 482 10.87 28.31 -5.37
N THR A 483 9.69 27.72 -5.09
CA THR A 483 9.53 26.26 -5.03
C THR A 483 9.36 25.60 -6.40
N GLY A 484 9.15 26.42 -7.43
CA GLY A 484 9.01 25.95 -8.82
C GLY A 484 10.35 25.79 -9.52
N TYR A 485 10.41 24.94 -10.54
CA TYR A 485 11.50 24.86 -11.49
C TYR A 485 11.83 26.26 -12.04
N ARG A 486 13.11 26.52 -12.37
CA ARG A 486 13.59 27.80 -12.92
C ARG A 486 12.58 28.37 -13.90
N ASP A 487 11.75 29.31 -13.44
CA ASP A 487 10.75 30.01 -14.25
C ASP A 487 11.37 30.75 -15.45
N ILE A 488 12.68 30.96 -15.42
CA ILE A 488 13.42 31.64 -16.49
C ILE A 488 13.42 30.81 -17.79
N GLU A 489 13.68 29.49 -17.71
CA GLU A 489 13.73 28.65 -18.92
C GLU A 489 12.31 28.35 -19.46
N LEU A 490 11.35 28.12 -18.60
CA LEU A 490 9.95 27.91 -18.98
C LEU A 490 9.33 29.16 -19.61
N ASN A 491 9.58 30.33 -19.04
CA ASN A 491 9.12 31.61 -19.59
C ASN A 491 9.78 31.93 -20.95
N GLN A 492 11.02 31.52 -21.15
CA GLN A 492 11.68 31.61 -22.46
C GLN A 492 11.02 30.69 -23.49
N ILE A 493 10.74 29.42 -23.14
CA ILE A 493 10.05 28.48 -24.04
C ILE A 493 8.65 29.01 -24.40
N ILE A 494 7.89 29.48 -23.42
CA ILE A 494 6.56 30.07 -23.67
C ILE A 494 6.66 31.32 -24.51
N SER A 495 7.69 32.18 -24.33
CA SER A 495 7.91 33.35 -25.16
C SER A 495 8.18 32.97 -26.61
N ILE A 496 8.87 31.85 -26.83
CA ILE A 496 9.12 31.29 -28.17
C ILE A 496 7.80 30.78 -28.77
N VAL A 497 7.03 29.98 -28.02
CA VAL A 497 5.74 29.45 -28.48
C VAL A 497 4.77 30.57 -28.85
N ARG A 498 4.69 31.64 -28.05
CA ARG A 498 3.88 32.85 -28.35
C ARG A 498 4.23 33.55 -29.65
N ARG A 499 5.47 33.42 -30.15
CA ARG A 499 5.88 34.02 -31.44
C ARG A 499 5.29 33.29 -32.64
N TYR A 500 4.91 32.00 -32.47
CA TYR A 500 4.51 31.13 -33.57
C TYR A 500 3.08 30.57 -33.42
N SER A 501 2.43 30.79 -32.26
CA SER A 501 1.08 30.31 -31.99
C SER A 501 0.35 31.17 -30.96
N VAL A 502 -0.99 31.09 -30.95
CA VAL A 502 -1.84 31.69 -29.92
C VAL A 502 -2.03 30.69 -28.80
N ILE A 503 -1.56 31.02 -27.60
CA ILE A 503 -1.73 30.16 -26.42
C ILE A 503 -3.08 30.50 -25.79
N THR A 504 -4.03 29.56 -25.82
CA THR A 504 -5.37 29.72 -25.22
C THR A 504 -5.42 29.31 -23.75
N GLN A 505 -4.49 28.43 -23.31
CA GLN A 505 -4.39 27.89 -21.95
C GLN A 505 -2.93 27.92 -21.51
N GLU A 506 -2.41 29.09 -21.18
CA GLU A 506 -0.98 29.30 -20.88
C GLU A 506 -0.53 28.52 -19.63
N LEU A 507 -1.39 28.46 -18.62
CA LEU A 507 -1.09 27.78 -17.38
C LEU A 507 -0.96 26.27 -17.58
N GLU A 508 -1.90 25.68 -18.34
CA GLU A 508 -1.86 24.26 -18.67
C GLU A 508 -0.64 23.91 -19.52
N LEU A 509 -0.30 24.78 -20.48
CA LEU A 509 0.93 24.62 -21.26
C LEU A 509 2.17 24.70 -20.37
N LYS A 510 2.24 25.64 -19.42
CA LYS A 510 3.33 25.74 -18.44
C LYS A 510 3.47 24.46 -17.62
N LEU A 511 2.37 23.91 -17.16
CA LEU A 511 2.37 22.70 -16.36
C LEU A 511 2.73 21.47 -17.18
N ALA A 512 2.25 21.37 -18.40
CA ALA A 512 2.62 20.31 -19.34
C ALA A 512 4.13 20.37 -19.68
N LEU A 513 4.66 21.55 -19.94
CA LEU A 513 6.09 21.76 -20.17
C LEU A 513 6.92 21.49 -18.91
N LYS A 514 6.46 21.94 -17.74
CA LYS A 514 7.10 21.60 -16.46
C LYS A 514 7.19 20.09 -16.27
N ARG A 515 6.09 19.39 -16.52
CA ARG A 515 6.01 17.93 -16.38
C ARG A 515 6.92 17.22 -17.38
N TYR A 516 6.91 17.66 -18.64
CA TYR A 516 7.76 17.10 -19.70
C TYR A 516 9.25 17.31 -19.39
N LEU A 517 9.66 18.54 -19.03
CA LEU A 517 11.05 18.84 -18.67
C LEU A 517 11.48 18.10 -17.39
N TYR A 518 10.57 17.92 -16.44
CA TYR A 518 10.81 17.10 -15.25
C TYR A 518 10.96 15.62 -15.60
N GLN A 519 10.10 15.09 -16.46
CA GLN A 519 10.21 13.73 -16.96
C GLN A 519 11.45 13.51 -17.81
N GLU A 520 11.86 14.49 -18.64
CA GLU A 520 13.10 14.42 -19.41
C GLU A 520 14.36 14.52 -18.54
N MET A 521 14.33 15.30 -17.46
CA MET A 521 15.45 15.39 -16.51
C MET A 521 15.49 14.20 -15.53
N ASN A 522 14.35 13.61 -15.24
CA ASN A 522 14.18 12.33 -14.54
C ASN A 522 13.84 11.21 -15.52
N ARG A 523 14.07 11.38 -16.85
CA ARG A 523 14.04 10.26 -17.74
C ARG A 523 14.95 9.25 -17.09
N LYS A 524 14.32 8.22 -16.53
CA LYS A 524 14.96 6.94 -16.32
C LYS A 524 15.73 6.74 -17.62
N GLU A 525 17.05 6.70 -17.55
CA GLU A 525 17.84 6.05 -18.60
C GLU A 525 17.01 4.87 -18.99
N VAL A 526 16.70 4.73 -20.28
CA VAL A 526 15.84 3.63 -20.75
C VAL A 526 16.51 2.39 -20.19
N LEU A 527 15.91 1.81 -19.15
CA LEU A 527 16.54 0.69 -18.46
C LEU A 527 16.68 -0.41 -19.49
N PRO A 528 17.89 -0.92 -19.77
CA PRO A 528 18.11 -1.84 -20.85
C PRO A 528 17.32 -3.11 -20.64
N LEU A 529 16.77 -3.62 -21.72
CA LEU A 529 16.07 -4.91 -21.76
C LEU A 529 17.09 -6.05 -21.62
N LEU A 530 16.62 -7.20 -21.15
CA LEU A 530 17.47 -8.39 -21.06
C LEU A 530 18.06 -8.79 -22.43
N GLU A 531 17.29 -8.66 -23.51
CA GLU A 531 17.74 -8.95 -24.90
C GLU A 531 18.82 -7.96 -25.41
N GLU A 532 18.89 -6.75 -24.83
CA GLU A 532 19.92 -5.77 -25.16
C GLU A 532 21.24 -6.05 -24.42
N LEU A 533 21.18 -6.73 -23.27
CA LEU A 533 22.33 -7.08 -22.45
C LEU A 533 22.89 -8.47 -22.74
N ILE A 534 22.01 -9.46 -22.97
CA ILE A 534 22.41 -10.83 -23.36
C ILE A 534 22.19 -11.00 -24.85
N THR A 535 23.28 -10.89 -25.61
CA THR A 535 23.31 -10.95 -27.07
C THR A 535 24.18 -12.12 -27.55
N LYS A 536 24.25 -12.36 -28.86
CA LYS A 536 25.18 -13.36 -29.44
C LYS A 536 26.64 -13.15 -29.06
N GLU A 537 27.03 -11.87 -28.80
CA GLU A 537 28.40 -11.48 -28.46
C GLU A 537 28.70 -11.68 -26.96
N THR A 538 27.67 -11.69 -26.10
CA THR A 538 27.81 -11.90 -24.66
C THR A 538 27.40 -13.31 -24.20
N TYR A 539 27.00 -14.19 -25.14
CA TYR A 539 26.68 -15.58 -24.89
C TYR A 539 27.84 -16.49 -25.27
N GLN A 540 28.15 -17.46 -24.40
CA GLN A 540 29.25 -18.42 -24.60
C GLN A 540 28.83 -19.83 -24.20
N VAL A 541 29.45 -20.85 -24.85
CA VAL A 541 29.38 -22.24 -24.43
C VAL A 541 30.81 -22.76 -24.29
N SER A 542 31.11 -23.49 -23.21
CA SER A 542 32.41 -24.14 -23.04
C SER A 542 32.25 -25.65 -22.80
N SER A 543 33.04 -26.41 -23.51
CA SER A 543 33.22 -27.87 -23.32
C SER A 543 34.47 -28.22 -22.51
N GLU A 544 35.22 -27.20 -22.08
CA GLU A 544 36.45 -27.39 -21.29
C GLU A 544 36.09 -27.68 -19.82
N LYS A 545 36.88 -28.54 -19.19
CA LYS A 545 36.78 -28.79 -17.77
C LYS A 545 37.50 -27.66 -17.01
N LEU A 546 36.70 -26.75 -16.45
CA LEU A 546 37.18 -25.56 -15.78
C LEU A 546 37.07 -25.68 -14.25
N GLY A 547 37.95 -24.98 -13.54
CA GLY A 547 37.75 -24.66 -12.12
C GLY A 547 36.72 -23.52 -11.98
N TRP A 548 36.08 -23.41 -10.81
CA TRP A 548 35.06 -22.40 -10.60
C TRP A 548 35.55 -20.95 -10.78
N LYS A 549 36.81 -20.65 -10.42
CA LYS A 549 37.45 -19.34 -10.64
C LYS A 549 37.67 -19.04 -12.13
N GLU A 550 38.08 -20.05 -12.87
CA GLU A 550 38.29 -19.94 -14.33
C GLU A 550 36.97 -19.71 -15.04
N ALA A 551 35.92 -20.41 -14.58
CA ALA A 551 34.57 -20.24 -15.14
C ALA A 551 34.03 -18.83 -14.89
N ILE A 552 34.22 -18.22 -13.71
CA ILE A 552 33.83 -16.82 -13.44
C ILE A 552 34.60 -15.87 -14.36
N ARG A 553 35.93 -16.05 -14.53
CA ARG A 553 36.71 -15.21 -15.46
C ARG A 553 36.24 -15.36 -16.90
N LEU A 554 35.94 -16.59 -17.34
CA LEU A 554 35.43 -16.86 -18.67
C LEU A 554 34.05 -16.26 -18.89
N ALA A 555 33.15 -16.37 -17.92
CA ALA A 555 31.83 -15.75 -17.96
C ALA A 555 31.92 -14.21 -18.08
N ALA A 556 32.86 -13.58 -17.39
CA ALA A 556 33.07 -12.13 -17.43
C ALA A 556 33.80 -11.63 -18.69
N LYS A 557 34.46 -12.52 -19.43
CA LYS A 557 35.32 -12.15 -20.58
C LYS A 557 34.62 -11.29 -21.64
N PRO A 558 33.39 -11.56 -22.09
CA PRO A 558 32.72 -10.71 -23.08
C PRO A 558 32.53 -9.27 -22.60
N LEU A 559 32.26 -9.07 -21.32
CA LEU A 559 32.13 -7.74 -20.74
C LEU A 559 33.46 -7.01 -20.65
N LEU A 560 34.53 -7.75 -20.39
CA LEU A 560 35.91 -7.24 -20.40
C LEU A 560 36.33 -6.81 -21.81
N ASP A 561 36.08 -7.67 -22.81
CA ASP A 561 36.40 -7.41 -24.22
C ASP A 561 35.62 -6.18 -24.77
N GLN A 562 34.41 -5.92 -24.25
CA GLN A 562 33.60 -4.74 -24.55
C GLN A 562 33.96 -3.51 -23.68
N HIS A 563 34.96 -3.59 -22.81
CA HIS A 563 35.35 -2.52 -21.87
C HIS A 563 34.25 -2.08 -20.90
N LYS A 564 33.22 -2.88 -20.71
CA LYS A 564 32.13 -2.62 -19.74
C LYS A 564 32.59 -2.84 -18.30
N ILE A 565 33.61 -3.68 -18.11
CA ILE A 565 34.26 -3.94 -16.82
C ILE A 565 35.78 -3.81 -16.96
N THR A 566 36.47 -3.64 -15.84
CA THR A 566 37.93 -3.69 -15.74
C THR A 566 38.42 -5.07 -15.36
N GLU A 567 39.72 -5.36 -15.54
CA GLU A 567 40.37 -6.62 -15.14
C GLU A 567 40.22 -6.94 -13.63
N ASN A 568 39.95 -5.93 -12.81
CA ASN A 568 39.76 -6.12 -11.37
C ASN A 568 38.39 -6.75 -11.05
N TYR A 569 37.37 -6.56 -11.89
CA TYR A 569 36.00 -6.97 -11.59
C TYR A 569 35.83 -8.51 -11.47
N PRO A 570 36.38 -9.35 -12.37
CA PRO A 570 36.36 -10.80 -12.19
C PRO A 570 37.04 -11.27 -10.90
N GLU A 571 38.15 -10.64 -10.51
CA GLU A 571 38.86 -10.99 -9.28
C GLU A 571 38.03 -10.55 -8.05
N ALA A 572 37.36 -9.42 -8.09
CA ALA A 572 36.45 -9.00 -7.02
C ALA A 572 35.28 -9.98 -6.83
N MET A 573 34.69 -10.49 -7.92
CA MET A 573 33.65 -11.52 -7.82
C MET A 573 34.16 -12.81 -7.19
N ILE A 574 35.37 -13.25 -7.55
CA ILE A 574 36.01 -14.44 -6.98
C ILE A 574 36.30 -14.25 -5.48
N GLN A 575 36.87 -13.10 -5.11
CA GLN A 575 37.16 -12.77 -3.72
C GLN A 575 35.89 -12.78 -2.86
N LYS A 576 34.79 -12.24 -3.36
CA LYS A 576 33.50 -12.25 -2.62
C LYS A 576 32.98 -13.66 -2.40
N VAL A 577 33.09 -14.55 -3.38
CA VAL A 577 32.72 -15.97 -3.19
C VAL A 577 33.60 -16.64 -2.14
N GLU A 578 34.89 -16.31 -2.07
CA GLU A 578 35.79 -16.82 -1.04
C GLU A 578 35.46 -16.28 0.36
N GLU A 579 35.08 -14.99 0.47
CA GLU A 579 34.77 -14.33 1.75
C GLU A 579 33.39 -14.69 2.30
N PHE A 580 32.38 -14.72 1.44
CA PHE A 580 30.96 -14.85 1.85
C PHE A 580 30.36 -16.22 1.54
N GLY A 581 31.13 -17.13 0.93
CA GLY A 581 30.62 -18.43 0.51
C GLY A 581 29.93 -18.40 -0.87
N PRO A 582 29.21 -19.49 -1.26
CA PRO A 582 28.67 -19.64 -2.59
C PRO A 582 27.35 -18.86 -2.79
N PHE A 583 27.25 -17.63 -2.29
CA PHE A 583 26.03 -16.78 -2.33
C PHE A 583 25.53 -16.50 -3.75
N ILE A 584 26.40 -16.60 -4.76
CA ILE A 584 26.05 -16.44 -6.17
C ILE A 584 25.26 -17.63 -6.74
N ASN A 585 25.15 -18.77 -6.05
CA ASN A 585 24.46 -19.96 -6.49
C ASN A 585 22.97 -19.86 -6.18
N LEU A 586 22.15 -19.74 -7.23
CA LEU A 586 20.68 -19.70 -7.11
C LEU A 586 20.03 -21.10 -7.01
N GLY A 587 20.86 -22.18 -6.99
CA GLY A 587 20.39 -23.53 -7.12
C GLY A 587 20.03 -23.90 -8.57
N LYS A 588 19.51 -25.09 -8.78
CA LYS A 588 19.13 -25.61 -10.12
C LYS A 588 20.27 -25.60 -11.16
N GLY A 589 21.53 -25.52 -10.72
CA GLY A 589 22.69 -25.44 -11.60
C GLY A 589 22.97 -24.06 -12.19
N VAL A 590 22.45 -22.99 -11.61
CA VAL A 590 22.59 -21.59 -12.07
C VAL A 590 23.35 -20.78 -11.03
N ALA A 591 24.33 -19.99 -11.48
CA ALA A 591 25.01 -19.00 -10.64
C ALA A 591 25.02 -17.61 -11.32
N ILE A 592 24.94 -16.55 -10.52
CA ILE A 592 25.03 -15.16 -10.97
C ILE A 592 26.24 -14.47 -10.34
N PRO A 593 27.44 -14.59 -10.93
CA PRO A 593 28.62 -13.85 -10.45
C PRO A 593 28.41 -12.34 -10.60
N HIS A 594 28.63 -11.60 -9.50
CA HIS A 594 28.56 -10.14 -9.47
C HIS A 594 29.43 -9.56 -8.34
N ALA A 595 29.76 -8.28 -8.46
CA ALA A 595 30.48 -7.53 -7.44
C ALA A 595 29.96 -6.07 -7.40
N ARG A 596 30.53 -5.23 -6.54
CA ARG A 596 30.07 -3.84 -6.41
C ARG A 596 30.42 -2.99 -7.63
N PRO A 597 29.63 -1.94 -7.95
CA PRO A 597 29.93 -1.04 -9.06
C PRO A 597 31.31 -0.40 -9.00
N ASP A 598 31.76 -0.01 -7.79
CA ASP A 598 33.07 0.62 -7.55
C ASP A 598 34.26 -0.35 -7.63
N GLU A 599 34.01 -1.66 -7.75
CA GLU A 599 35.03 -2.69 -7.90
C GLU A 599 35.44 -2.94 -9.37
N GLY A 600 35.01 -2.09 -10.30
CA GLY A 600 35.52 -2.11 -11.66
C GLY A 600 34.46 -2.16 -12.76
N VAL A 601 33.26 -1.64 -12.55
CA VAL A 601 32.24 -1.51 -13.58
C VAL A 601 32.35 -0.15 -14.25
N ASN A 602 32.42 -0.13 -15.59
CA ASN A 602 32.42 1.08 -16.43
C ASN A 602 31.02 1.35 -17.03
N GLU A 603 30.36 0.29 -17.51
CA GLU A 603 29.03 0.34 -18.13
C GLU A 603 28.22 -0.87 -17.71
N ILE A 604 26.88 -0.73 -17.76
CA ILE A 604 25.97 -1.84 -17.53
C ILE A 604 26.19 -2.96 -18.54
N GLY A 605 26.21 -4.21 -18.08
CA GLY A 605 26.37 -5.36 -18.95
C GLY A 605 25.95 -6.67 -18.32
N MET A 606 25.52 -7.62 -19.16
CA MET A 606 25.32 -9.01 -18.77
C MET A 606 25.97 -9.94 -19.78
N SER A 607 26.50 -11.06 -19.32
CA SER A 607 27.00 -12.13 -20.17
C SER A 607 26.61 -13.48 -19.62
N MET A 608 26.45 -14.46 -20.50
CA MET A 608 25.98 -15.80 -20.19
C MET A 608 26.99 -16.85 -20.64
N LEU A 609 27.36 -17.77 -19.74
CA LEU A 609 28.24 -18.90 -20.02
C LEU A 609 27.54 -20.21 -19.66
N VAL A 610 27.37 -21.08 -20.66
CA VAL A 610 26.86 -22.46 -20.51
C VAL A 610 28.04 -23.42 -20.47
N LEU A 611 28.03 -24.33 -19.50
CA LEU A 611 29.08 -25.34 -19.34
C LEU A 611 28.55 -26.73 -19.66
N GLU A 612 29.21 -27.44 -20.61
CA GLU A 612 28.92 -28.85 -20.86
C GLU A 612 29.31 -29.73 -19.66
N GLU A 613 30.48 -29.47 -19.05
CA GLU A 613 30.93 -30.08 -17.81
C GLU A 613 30.65 -29.14 -16.63
N PRO A 614 30.00 -29.62 -15.55
CA PRO A 614 29.67 -28.76 -14.42
C PRO A 614 30.92 -28.30 -13.64
N ILE A 615 30.81 -27.12 -13.04
CA ILE A 615 31.77 -26.68 -12.01
C ILE A 615 31.15 -26.83 -10.63
N TYR A 616 31.99 -26.81 -9.61
CA TYR A 616 31.59 -26.87 -8.20
C TYR A 616 32.15 -25.65 -7.46
N LEU A 617 31.26 -24.72 -7.04
CA LEU A 617 31.71 -23.52 -6.32
C LEU A 617 32.41 -23.91 -5.01
N LEU A 618 33.55 -23.27 -4.75
CA LEU A 618 34.39 -23.55 -3.59
C LEU A 618 34.82 -25.03 -3.49
N ASP A 619 34.88 -25.73 -4.64
CA ASP A 619 35.17 -27.15 -4.73
C ASP A 619 34.23 -28.07 -3.90
N ASN A 620 33.01 -27.57 -3.61
CA ASN A 620 31.99 -28.30 -2.89
C ASN A 620 31.05 -29.03 -3.87
N PRO A 621 30.95 -30.37 -3.85
CA PRO A 621 30.08 -31.15 -4.75
C PRO A 621 28.60 -30.82 -4.67
N GLU A 622 28.13 -30.24 -3.55
CA GLU A 622 26.72 -29.81 -3.39
C GLU A 622 26.44 -28.50 -4.11
N GLN A 623 27.47 -27.77 -4.57
CA GLN A 623 27.36 -26.48 -5.26
C GLN A 623 27.62 -26.62 -6.76
N GLU A 624 26.91 -27.56 -7.41
CA GLU A 624 26.99 -27.77 -8.86
C GLU A 624 26.40 -26.58 -9.65
N VAL A 625 27.17 -26.10 -10.64
CA VAL A 625 26.74 -25.01 -11.54
C VAL A 625 27.06 -25.39 -12.99
N ARG A 626 26.12 -25.18 -13.90
CA ARG A 626 26.22 -25.39 -15.36
C ARG A 626 25.95 -24.12 -16.16
N LEU A 627 25.34 -23.09 -15.53
CA LEU A 627 25.02 -21.83 -16.16
C LEU A 627 25.53 -20.69 -15.27
N LEU A 628 26.43 -19.85 -15.80
CA LEU A 628 26.87 -18.63 -15.16
C LEU A 628 26.31 -17.42 -15.93
N ILE A 629 25.72 -16.47 -15.22
CA ILE A 629 25.25 -15.21 -15.78
C ILE A 629 25.98 -14.08 -15.04
N CYS A 630 27.01 -13.52 -15.65
CA CYS A 630 27.77 -12.43 -15.07
C CYS A 630 27.00 -11.12 -15.23
N ILE A 631 26.87 -10.33 -14.17
CA ILE A 631 26.20 -9.04 -14.17
C ILE A 631 27.17 -7.96 -13.75
N ALA A 632 27.23 -6.88 -14.53
CA ALA A 632 27.93 -5.63 -14.22
C ALA A 632 26.89 -4.50 -14.13
N ALA A 633 26.65 -3.98 -12.94
CA ALA A 633 25.72 -2.91 -12.68
C ALA A 633 26.48 -1.62 -12.30
N ILE A 634 26.12 -0.47 -12.91
CA ILE A 634 26.74 0.82 -12.61
C ILE A 634 26.11 1.51 -11.39
N ASP A 635 24.87 1.15 -11.07
CA ASP A 635 24.11 1.68 -9.94
C ASP A 635 23.06 0.66 -9.46
N ASN A 636 22.22 1.08 -8.51
CA ASN A 636 21.20 0.23 -7.90
C ASN A 636 19.87 0.14 -8.71
N GLU A 637 19.75 0.81 -9.85
CA GLU A 637 18.47 0.88 -10.60
C GLU A 637 18.59 0.40 -12.03
N SER A 638 19.71 0.69 -12.72
CA SER A 638 19.85 0.49 -14.18
C SER A 638 19.71 -0.96 -14.64
N HIS A 639 20.03 -1.94 -13.79
CA HIS A 639 19.95 -3.36 -14.13
C HIS A 639 18.63 -4.04 -13.71
N LEU A 640 17.76 -3.36 -12.93
CA LEU A 640 16.58 -3.97 -12.30
C LEU A 640 15.60 -4.56 -13.32
N LYS A 641 15.36 -3.87 -14.44
CA LYS A 641 14.43 -4.35 -15.47
C LYS A 641 14.90 -5.65 -16.10
N ALA A 642 16.16 -5.70 -16.53
CA ALA A 642 16.74 -6.90 -17.13
C ALA A 642 16.83 -8.04 -16.10
N LEU A 643 17.14 -7.73 -14.84
CA LEU A 643 17.22 -8.70 -13.76
C LEU A 643 15.84 -9.26 -13.39
N SER A 644 14.80 -8.43 -13.34
CA SER A 644 13.42 -8.85 -13.09
C SER A 644 12.98 -9.86 -14.17
N HIS A 645 13.21 -9.54 -15.44
CA HIS A 645 12.92 -10.46 -16.54
C HIS A 645 13.73 -11.76 -16.43
N LEU A 646 15.03 -11.68 -16.14
CA LEU A 646 15.88 -12.84 -15.92
C LEU A 646 15.36 -13.73 -14.78
N THR A 647 14.97 -13.15 -13.65
CA THR A 647 14.43 -13.92 -12.52
C THR A 647 13.11 -14.60 -12.87
N THR A 648 12.27 -13.98 -13.67
CA THR A 648 11.03 -14.60 -14.18
C THR A 648 11.34 -15.82 -15.04
N ILE A 649 12.31 -15.73 -15.95
CA ILE A 649 12.78 -16.86 -16.75
C ILE A 649 13.33 -17.99 -15.86
N LEU A 650 14.14 -17.68 -14.85
CA LEU A 650 14.77 -18.65 -13.96
C LEU A 650 13.80 -19.33 -12.97
N ARG A 651 12.58 -18.79 -12.78
CA ARG A 651 11.51 -19.47 -12.02
C ARG A 651 10.98 -20.72 -12.76
N ASP A 652 10.85 -20.66 -14.09
CA ASP A 652 10.35 -21.77 -14.87
C ASP A 652 11.43 -22.86 -15.05
N LYS A 653 11.13 -24.07 -14.56
CA LYS A 653 12.03 -25.22 -14.65
C LYS A 653 12.37 -25.61 -16.10
N ASN A 654 11.42 -25.44 -17.03
CA ASN A 654 11.63 -25.78 -18.44
C ASN A 654 12.56 -24.76 -19.09
N HIS A 655 12.40 -23.47 -18.80
CA HIS A 655 13.29 -22.42 -19.28
C HIS A 655 14.71 -22.64 -18.76
N VAL A 656 14.89 -22.88 -17.46
CA VAL A 656 16.21 -23.19 -16.88
C VAL A 656 16.85 -24.41 -17.57
N GLN A 657 16.07 -25.48 -17.81
CA GLN A 657 16.60 -26.68 -18.50
C GLN A 657 17.02 -26.37 -19.93
N THR A 658 16.26 -25.54 -20.65
CA THR A 658 16.59 -25.09 -22.01
C THR A 658 17.87 -24.25 -21.98
N LEU A 659 18.01 -23.31 -21.09
CA LEU A 659 19.20 -22.47 -20.93
C LEU A 659 20.46 -23.32 -20.68
N ILE A 660 20.40 -24.26 -19.72
CA ILE A 660 21.53 -25.15 -19.36
C ILE A 660 21.92 -26.09 -20.51
N SER A 661 20.95 -26.54 -21.33
CA SER A 661 21.21 -27.44 -22.42
C SER A 661 21.44 -26.76 -23.77
N SER A 662 21.42 -25.43 -23.80
CA SER A 662 21.62 -24.67 -25.04
C SER A 662 23.05 -24.78 -25.56
N LYS A 663 23.19 -24.85 -26.89
CA LYS A 663 24.48 -24.96 -27.57
C LYS A 663 24.87 -23.70 -28.34
N ASN A 664 23.92 -22.85 -28.59
CA ASN A 664 24.14 -21.59 -29.28
C ASN A 664 23.06 -20.56 -28.81
N TYR A 665 23.25 -19.30 -29.14
CA TYR A 665 22.32 -18.22 -28.74
C TYR A 665 20.93 -18.40 -29.33
N ASP A 666 20.81 -18.97 -30.55
CA ASP A 666 19.52 -19.13 -31.23
C ASP A 666 18.59 -20.12 -30.47
N ASP A 667 19.17 -21.03 -29.64
CA ASP A 667 18.40 -21.94 -28.77
C ASP A 667 17.67 -21.19 -27.63
N ILE A 668 18.16 -20.02 -27.23
CA ILE A 668 17.65 -19.25 -26.09
C ILE A 668 17.03 -17.91 -26.49
N GLU A 669 17.21 -17.48 -27.75
CA GLU A 669 16.78 -16.16 -28.22
C GLU A 669 15.30 -15.90 -27.96
N MET A 670 14.43 -16.89 -28.19
CA MET A 670 12.99 -16.76 -27.95
C MET A 670 12.65 -16.60 -26.47
N ILE A 671 13.42 -17.24 -25.57
CA ILE A 671 13.20 -17.13 -24.12
C ILE A 671 13.66 -15.76 -23.64
N ILE A 672 14.79 -15.27 -24.14
CA ILE A 672 15.35 -13.95 -23.76
C ILE A 672 14.50 -12.79 -24.29
N LYS A 673 13.81 -12.96 -25.45
CA LYS A 673 12.97 -11.95 -26.08
C LYS A 673 11.48 -12.01 -25.68
N GLN A 674 11.08 -13.01 -24.92
CA GLN A 674 9.70 -13.18 -24.51
C GLN A 674 9.38 -12.12 -23.43
N GLU A 675 8.86 -10.96 -23.84
CA GLU A 675 8.22 -10.02 -22.92
C GLU A 675 6.88 -10.61 -22.44
N ASP A 676 6.60 -10.53 -21.13
CA ASP A 676 5.32 -10.93 -20.52
C ASP A 676 4.17 -9.98 -20.92
#